data_ba41f080d65be0dc5c8cd021a3472954
#
_entry.id   ba41f080d65be0dc5c8cd021a3472954
#
_cell.length_a   1.000
_cell.length_b   1.000
_cell.length_c   1.000
_cell.angle_alpha   90.00
_cell.angle_beta   90.00
_cell.angle_gamma   90.00
#
_symmetry.space_group_name_H-M   'P 1'
#
loop_
_entity.id
_entity.type
_entity.pdbx_description
1 polymer ?
#
loop_
_entity_poly.entity_id
_entity_poly.type
_entity_poly.pdbx_seq_one_letter_code
_entity_poly.pdbx_strand_id
1 'polypeptide(L)'
;MTRPFSRGRGGGSALLALFLALAAVLFGSAPVPAAAGGAWWDATSRPAPDSQINVTGAPFTGTDAQGKVRGFVDAHNHLMSNEGFGGRMICGSTFSAAGVADALKDCPEHYPDGSGALFEHLTGGDNGKHDPVGWPTFKDWPANNSLSHQQNYYAWVERAWRGGQRVLVNDLVTNGLICSLLPRDRSCDEMTAIRLEARKTYELQDYVDGMYGGPGKGWFRIVTSADQARSVIQQGKLAVVLGVETSEPFGCKQILDVAQCSQADIDKGLDELYGLGVRSMFLCHKFDNALCGVRFDSGTTGVAVNIGQFLSTGTFWSTEKCAGPQHDNPIGLAAAPAAMAEKLPPGVSVPSYASDAKCNTRGLTRLGEYALKGMVQRGMMLELDHMSVKAAGRALDMLEAEEYPGVLSSHSWMDLDWTERLYRLGGFAASYMHSAEGFVGEAAQKAELRKKYGVGFGYGTDMNGVGGWPGPVGPDAPNAVKYPFRSFDGGSVIDRQVTGQRTWDLNTDGAAHNGLVPDWIEQIRLTSGGQSVVDELSHGAESYLTTWKRTEDHEPGVNLAAGRPASASTTQWWNPFVNFSPALTVDGDTGTRWASEWSDDQWLQVDLGSVRRVGRVTLDWERAYARAYRIELSENGTTWRSVWSTDAGDGGYDTATFDSQSARYVRVHGVKRATDWGYSLYEVAVNRS
;
A
#
# COMPACT_ATOMS: atom_id res chain seq x y z
N MET A 1 -7.36 9.22 72.79
CA MET A 1 -6.59 9.61 74.01
C MET A 1 -5.12 9.46 73.66
N THR A 2 -4.48 10.60 73.66
CA THR A 2 -3.17 10.97 74.12
C THR A 2 -1.91 10.39 73.47
N ARG A 3 -1.25 11.26 72.76
CA ARG A 3 0.21 11.45 72.58
C ARG A 3 0.96 11.50 73.99
N PRO A 4 2.31 11.62 74.12
CA PRO A 4 3.31 12.14 73.16
C PRO A 4 4.80 11.70 73.38
N PHE A 5 5.70 12.20 72.46
CA PHE A 5 7.08 12.72 72.63
C PHE A 5 8.20 11.77 73.22
N SER A 6 9.48 11.83 72.77
CA SER A 6 10.39 12.93 72.46
C SER A 6 11.74 12.43 71.85
N ARG A 7 12.29 13.17 70.95
CA ARG A 7 13.65 13.72 70.73
C ARG A 7 14.88 13.12 71.44
N GLY A 8 15.95 12.94 70.72
CA GLY A 8 17.34 12.94 71.16
C GLY A 8 18.35 12.98 70.00
N ARG A 9 19.10 14.07 69.96
CA ARG A 9 20.16 14.46 69.03
C ARG A 9 21.52 13.85 69.34
N GLY A 10 22.42 13.81 68.30
CA GLY A 10 23.86 13.97 68.40
C GLY A 10 24.61 12.78 67.83
N GLY A 11 25.35 12.84 66.78
CA GLY A 11 26.56 13.63 66.58
C GLY A 11 27.75 12.67 66.59
N GLY A 12 28.45 12.50 65.47
CA GLY A 12 29.72 11.75 65.48
C GLY A 12 30.17 11.38 64.03
N SER A 13 30.90 12.27 63.43
CA SER A 13 31.54 12.17 62.13
C SER A 13 32.71 11.19 62.08
N ALA A 14 32.95 10.70 60.84
CA ALA A 14 34.25 10.35 60.27
C ALA A 14 35.12 9.32 61.01
N LEU A 15 35.27 8.17 60.34
CA LEU A 15 36.47 7.31 60.29
C LEU A 15 36.07 5.87 59.95
N LEU A 16 35.72 5.61 58.71
CA LEU A 16 35.76 4.26 58.14
C LEU A 16 35.79 4.32 56.56
N ALA A 17 36.83 4.95 56.07
CA ALA A 17 37.17 4.94 54.64
C ALA A 17 38.69 4.73 54.54
N LEU A 18 39.18 3.60 54.95
CA LEU A 18 40.56 3.16 54.62
C LEU A 18 40.83 1.71 55.08
N PHE A 19 40.07 0.72 54.67
CA PHE A 19 40.45 -0.71 54.76
C PHE A 19 39.64 -1.62 53.83
N LEU A 20 39.55 -1.24 52.55
CA LEU A 20 39.04 -2.14 51.50
C LEU A 20 39.78 -1.97 50.16
N ALA A 21 41.08 -1.78 50.26
CA ALA A 21 41.93 -1.68 49.07
C ALA A 21 43.24 -2.44 49.33
N LEU A 22 43.17 -3.74 49.63
CA LEU A 22 44.36 -4.65 49.58
C LEU A 22 43.92 -6.12 49.80
N ALA A 23 43.07 -6.67 48.92
CA ALA A 23 42.87 -8.12 48.77
C ALA A 23 42.29 -8.49 47.40
N ALA A 24 42.87 -7.95 46.34
CA ALA A 24 42.48 -8.29 44.97
C ALA A 24 43.72 -8.52 44.09
N VAL A 25 44.62 -9.37 44.58
CA VAL A 25 45.69 -9.92 43.74
C VAL A 25 45.87 -11.37 44.17
N LEU A 26 45.74 -12.26 43.18
CA LEU A 26 46.03 -13.71 43.20
C LEU A 26 44.78 -14.65 43.30
N PHE A 27 43.84 -14.47 42.41
CA PHE A 27 43.20 -15.60 41.76
C PHE A 27 43.19 -15.30 40.24
N GLY A 28 44.14 -15.90 39.55
CA GLY A 28 44.11 -15.96 38.09
C GLY A 28 42.82 -16.65 37.66
N SER A 29 41.83 -15.87 37.27
CA SER A 29 40.70 -16.36 36.49
C SER A 29 41.25 -16.89 35.19
N ALA A 30 41.30 -18.21 35.05
CA ALA A 30 41.42 -18.81 33.71
C ALA A 30 40.38 -18.12 32.82
N PRO A 31 40.74 -17.77 31.56
CA PRO A 31 39.74 -17.23 30.64
C PRO A 31 38.67 -18.31 30.51
N VAL A 32 37.46 -18.02 30.94
CA VAL A 32 36.27 -18.77 30.56
C VAL A 32 36.28 -18.76 29.06
N PRO A 33 36.34 -19.93 28.35
CA PRO A 33 36.25 -19.92 26.94
C PRO A 33 34.96 -19.20 26.64
N ALA A 34 35.06 -18.10 25.86
CA ALA A 34 33.89 -17.45 25.30
C ALA A 34 33.10 -18.55 24.61
N ALA A 35 31.88 -18.82 25.08
CA ALA A 35 30.97 -19.67 24.34
C ALA A 35 31.04 -19.15 22.91
N ALA A 36 31.30 -20.02 21.96
CA ALA A 36 31.27 -19.67 20.55
C ALA A 36 29.86 -19.12 20.30
N GLY A 37 29.69 -17.81 20.46
CA GLY A 37 28.45 -17.13 20.23
C GLY A 37 28.14 -17.33 18.78
N GLY A 38 27.02 -17.98 18.48
CA GLY A 38 26.49 -18.05 17.12
C GLY A 38 26.41 -16.63 16.55
N ALA A 39 26.47 -16.53 15.25
CA ALA A 39 26.30 -15.24 14.60
C ALA A 39 24.94 -14.65 14.97
N TRP A 40 24.80 -13.31 15.09
CA TRP A 40 23.58 -12.65 15.52
C TRP A 40 22.36 -13.00 14.66
N TRP A 41 22.60 -13.40 13.41
CA TRP A 41 21.55 -13.79 12.45
C TRP A 41 21.12 -15.26 12.60
N ASP A 42 21.68 -16.01 13.50
CA ASP A 42 21.25 -17.37 13.83
C ASP A 42 20.42 -17.38 15.09
N ALA A 43 19.22 -17.97 15.00
CA ALA A 43 18.33 -18.06 16.14
C ALA A 43 18.97 -18.83 17.28
N THR A 44 18.86 -18.31 18.51
CA THR A 44 19.33 -18.99 19.71
C THR A 44 18.41 -20.15 20.15
N SER A 45 17.15 -20.08 19.72
CA SER A 45 16.15 -21.14 19.92
C SER A 45 15.16 -21.13 18.77
N ARG A 46 14.73 -22.32 18.35
CA ARG A 46 13.64 -22.51 17.40
C ARG A 46 12.71 -23.60 17.90
N PRO A 47 11.43 -23.56 17.54
CA PRO A 47 10.57 -24.73 17.72
C PRO A 47 11.20 -25.98 17.07
N ALA A 48 10.91 -27.14 17.60
CA ALA A 48 11.35 -28.40 17.02
C ALA A 48 10.16 -29.37 16.99
N PRO A 49 9.70 -29.78 15.83
CA PRO A 49 10.25 -29.52 14.49
C PRO A 49 9.96 -28.11 13.95
N ASP A 50 10.79 -27.63 12.98
CA ASP A 50 10.57 -26.40 12.24
C ASP A 50 11.02 -26.52 10.77
N SER A 51 10.66 -25.52 9.95
CA SER A 51 11.11 -25.42 8.57
C SER A 51 12.62 -25.10 8.53
N GLN A 52 13.33 -25.67 7.57
CA GLN A 52 14.74 -25.36 7.36
C GLN A 52 14.86 -24.06 6.54
N ILE A 53 15.87 -23.26 6.84
CA ILE A 53 16.15 -22.03 6.07
C ILE A 53 16.91 -22.36 4.78
N ASN A 54 17.83 -23.35 4.84
CA ASN A 54 18.65 -23.79 3.71
C ASN A 54 19.48 -22.67 3.08
N VAL A 55 19.93 -21.73 3.89
CA VAL A 55 20.87 -20.66 3.55
C VAL A 55 22.02 -20.70 4.54
N THR A 56 23.26 -20.73 4.03
CA THR A 56 24.49 -20.68 4.84
C THR A 56 25.29 -19.43 4.52
N GLY A 57 26.13 -19.00 5.48
CA GLY A 57 26.88 -17.74 5.37
C GLY A 57 26.14 -16.57 6.01
N ALA A 58 26.80 -15.42 6.00
CA ALA A 58 26.26 -14.19 6.57
C ALA A 58 25.20 -13.59 5.62
N PRO A 59 24.03 -13.14 6.13
CA PRO A 59 23.12 -12.36 5.30
C PRO A 59 23.81 -11.05 4.89
N PHE A 60 23.39 -10.49 3.76
CA PHE A 60 23.89 -9.20 3.28
C PHE A 60 23.72 -8.10 4.36
N THR A 61 24.69 -7.21 4.48
CA THR A 61 24.72 -6.18 5.54
C THR A 61 23.64 -5.11 5.39
N GLY A 62 22.97 -5.02 4.24
CA GLY A 62 21.90 -4.04 3.99
C GLY A 62 22.37 -2.70 3.41
N THR A 63 23.69 -2.50 3.24
CA THR A 63 24.23 -1.24 2.70
C THR A 63 25.32 -1.51 1.65
N ASP A 64 25.48 -0.55 0.74
CA ASP A 64 26.60 -0.51 -0.19
C ASP A 64 27.88 0.06 0.49
N ALA A 65 28.97 0.16 -0.29
CA ALA A 65 30.24 0.70 0.20
C ALA A 65 30.16 2.20 0.58
N GLN A 66 29.13 2.92 0.14
CA GLN A 66 28.87 4.32 0.44
C GLN A 66 27.91 4.49 1.65
N GLY A 67 27.45 3.38 2.25
CA GLY A 67 26.53 3.38 3.37
C GLY A 67 25.06 3.61 2.99
N LYS A 68 24.74 3.65 1.69
CA LYS A 68 23.34 3.71 1.22
C LYS A 68 22.68 2.34 1.39
N VAL A 69 21.38 2.36 1.63
CA VAL A 69 20.60 1.11 1.69
C VAL A 69 20.69 0.37 0.36
N ARG A 70 20.94 -0.92 0.44
CA ARG A 70 20.91 -1.85 -0.68
C ARG A 70 20.20 -3.12 -0.26
N GLY A 71 19.41 -3.67 -1.16
CA GLY A 71 18.62 -4.88 -0.98
C GLY A 71 17.31 -4.78 -1.74
N PHE A 72 16.62 -5.89 -1.81
CA PHE A 72 15.36 -5.99 -2.52
C PHE A 72 14.21 -5.45 -1.68
N VAL A 73 13.16 -4.94 -2.35
CA VAL A 73 11.88 -4.59 -1.77
C VAL A 73 10.79 -5.47 -2.37
N ASP A 74 10.08 -6.18 -1.50
CA ASP A 74 8.75 -6.70 -1.77
C ASP A 74 7.75 -5.62 -1.38
N ALA A 75 7.22 -4.95 -2.38
CA ALA A 75 6.37 -3.77 -2.18
C ALA A 75 4.90 -4.11 -1.94
N HIS A 76 4.54 -5.41 -2.01
CA HIS A 76 3.16 -5.88 -1.86
C HIS A 76 3.12 -7.35 -1.43
N ASN A 77 2.72 -7.59 -0.20
CA ASN A 77 2.65 -8.93 0.38
C ASN A 77 1.59 -8.98 1.49
N HIS A 78 0.98 -10.14 1.72
CA HIS A 78 -0.11 -10.33 2.68
C HIS A 78 0.24 -11.37 3.74
N LEU A 79 1.16 -11.02 4.66
CA LEU A 79 1.67 -11.95 5.68
C LEU A 79 0.57 -12.57 6.55
N MET A 80 -0.46 -11.79 6.86
CA MET A 80 -1.48 -12.14 7.86
C MET A 80 -2.86 -12.42 7.25
N SER A 81 -2.96 -12.63 5.94
CA SER A 81 -4.25 -12.87 5.27
C SER A 81 -5.02 -14.09 5.80
N ASN A 82 -4.35 -15.05 6.45
CA ASN A 82 -5.00 -16.14 7.18
C ASN A 82 -5.87 -15.65 8.34
N GLU A 83 -5.63 -14.44 8.85
CA GLU A 83 -6.44 -13.80 9.89
C GLU A 83 -7.62 -13.02 9.29
N GLY A 84 -7.50 -12.59 8.02
CA GLY A 84 -8.55 -11.96 7.21
C GLY A 84 -9.61 -12.94 6.72
N PHE A 85 -10.51 -12.49 5.86
CA PHE A 85 -11.53 -13.27 5.17
C PHE A 85 -12.35 -14.23 6.08
N GLY A 86 -12.58 -13.84 7.34
CA GLY A 86 -13.29 -14.65 8.33
C GLY A 86 -12.44 -15.73 9.00
N GLY A 87 -11.15 -15.82 8.70
CA GLY A 87 -10.17 -16.69 9.36
C GLY A 87 -10.18 -18.15 8.91
N ARG A 88 -10.84 -18.49 7.79
CA ARG A 88 -10.92 -19.85 7.26
C ARG A 88 -10.59 -20.00 5.77
N MET A 89 -10.47 -18.88 5.04
CA MET A 89 -10.19 -18.92 3.61
C MET A 89 -8.77 -19.43 3.32
N ILE A 90 -7.79 -18.91 4.07
CA ILE A 90 -6.39 -19.33 3.94
C ILE A 90 -6.05 -20.35 5.01
N CYS A 91 -5.76 -21.57 4.60
CA CYS A 91 -5.36 -22.65 5.51
C CYS A 91 -3.90 -22.52 5.93
N GLY A 92 -3.64 -22.70 7.21
CA GLY A 92 -2.32 -22.53 7.83
C GLY A 92 -2.11 -21.15 8.42
N SER A 93 -1.10 -21.04 9.26
CA SER A 93 -0.74 -19.81 9.99
C SER A 93 0.67 -19.34 9.63
N THR A 94 0.90 -18.04 9.67
CA THR A 94 2.21 -17.43 9.42
C THR A 94 3.25 -17.89 10.45
N PHE A 95 2.84 -18.18 11.67
CA PHE A 95 3.67 -18.71 12.73
C PHE A 95 2.84 -19.41 13.81
N SER A 96 3.48 -20.26 14.61
CA SER A 96 2.92 -20.84 15.83
C SER A 96 4.01 -21.07 16.86
N ALA A 97 3.71 -20.86 18.13
CA ALA A 97 4.60 -21.19 19.24
C ALA A 97 4.91 -22.71 19.33
N ALA A 98 4.03 -23.55 18.79
CA ALA A 98 4.23 -24.99 18.69
C ALA A 98 5.00 -25.42 17.42
N GLY A 99 5.47 -24.46 16.60
CA GLY A 99 6.27 -24.71 15.41
C GLY A 99 5.48 -25.05 14.18
N VAL A 100 6.17 -25.51 13.14
CA VAL A 100 5.62 -25.77 11.81
C VAL A 100 4.53 -26.84 11.80
N ALA A 101 4.64 -27.84 12.65
CA ALA A 101 3.67 -28.93 12.76
C ALA A 101 2.27 -28.46 13.18
N ASP A 102 2.17 -27.35 13.89
CA ASP A 102 0.89 -26.73 14.24
C ASP A 102 0.50 -25.64 13.24
N ALA A 103 1.47 -24.80 12.84
CA ALA A 103 1.20 -23.70 11.91
C ALA A 103 0.74 -24.18 10.52
N LEU A 104 1.34 -25.25 10.01
CA LEU A 104 1.13 -25.78 8.66
C LEU A 104 0.63 -27.23 8.69
N LYS A 105 -0.29 -27.52 9.59
CA LYS A 105 -0.98 -28.82 9.64
C LYS A 105 -1.91 -29.00 8.44
N ASP A 106 -2.62 -30.11 8.42
CA ASP A 106 -3.64 -30.39 7.43
C ASP A 106 -4.76 -29.33 7.39
N CYS A 107 -5.43 -29.25 6.25
CA CYS A 107 -6.52 -28.31 5.98
C CYS A 107 -7.87 -29.03 6.05
N PRO A 108 -8.49 -29.20 7.24
CA PRO A 108 -9.73 -29.95 7.35
C PRO A 108 -10.89 -29.37 6.55
N GLU A 109 -10.88 -28.08 6.27
CA GLU A 109 -11.85 -27.40 5.41
C GLU A 109 -11.77 -27.87 3.95
N HIS A 110 -10.61 -28.36 3.51
CA HIS A 110 -10.38 -28.83 2.14
C HIS A 110 -10.66 -30.34 1.93
N TYR A 111 -10.98 -31.08 2.99
CA TYR A 111 -11.28 -32.50 2.90
C TYR A 111 -12.53 -32.82 2.03
N PRO A 112 -12.59 -34.01 1.41
CA PRO A 112 -11.61 -35.10 1.56
C PRO A 112 -10.40 -34.98 0.62
N ASP A 113 -10.47 -34.23 -0.45
CA ASP A 113 -9.51 -34.27 -1.56
C ASP A 113 -9.36 -32.87 -2.26
N GLY A 114 -9.38 -31.81 -1.50
CA GLY A 114 -9.34 -30.42 -2.01
C GLY A 114 -10.72 -29.88 -2.41
N SER A 115 -11.73 -30.73 -2.53
CA SER A 115 -13.08 -30.31 -2.96
C SER A 115 -13.78 -29.36 -1.97
N GLY A 116 -13.27 -29.23 -0.74
CA GLY A 116 -13.75 -28.28 0.26
C GLY A 116 -13.13 -26.89 0.15
N ALA A 117 -12.17 -26.66 -0.73
CA ALA A 117 -11.55 -25.35 -0.98
C ALA A 117 -12.51 -24.41 -1.73
N LEU A 118 -13.56 -23.96 -1.06
CA LEU A 118 -14.71 -23.29 -1.67
C LEU A 118 -14.32 -22.00 -2.42
N PHE A 119 -13.34 -21.27 -1.91
CA PHE A 119 -12.87 -20.04 -2.58
C PHE A 119 -12.30 -20.34 -3.97
N GLU A 120 -11.47 -21.38 -4.09
CA GLU A 120 -10.87 -21.81 -5.36
C GLU A 120 -11.94 -22.21 -6.37
N HIS A 121 -13.00 -22.87 -5.92
CA HIS A 121 -14.15 -23.22 -6.77
C HIS A 121 -15.04 -22.01 -7.11
N LEU A 122 -15.22 -21.04 -6.20
CA LEU A 122 -16.01 -19.84 -6.45
C LEU A 122 -15.38 -18.94 -7.51
N THR A 123 -14.05 -18.86 -7.57
CA THR A 123 -13.33 -18.06 -8.56
C THR A 123 -13.21 -18.74 -9.93
N GLY A 124 -13.68 -19.99 -10.06
CA GLY A 124 -13.57 -20.76 -11.29
C GLY A 124 -12.16 -21.26 -11.59
N GLY A 125 -11.25 -21.17 -10.61
CA GLY A 125 -9.95 -21.81 -10.70
C GLY A 125 -10.12 -23.33 -10.76
N ASP A 126 -9.44 -23.99 -11.69
CA ASP A 126 -9.35 -25.45 -11.74
C ASP A 126 -8.25 -25.91 -10.80
N ASN A 127 -8.49 -25.74 -9.52
CA ASN A 127 -7.53 -26.20 -8.52
C ASN A 127 -7.74 -27.64 -8.14
N GLY A 128 -8.53 -28.32 -8.92
CA GLY A 128 -8.66 -29.75 -8.90
C GLY A 128 -8.67 -30.35 -7.50
N LYS A 129 -8.57 -31.62 -7.47
CA LYS A 129 -8.39 -32.41 -6.26
C LYS A 129 -6.92 -32.34 -5.84
N HIS A 130 -6.66 -32.01 -4.55
CA HIS A 130 -5.35 -31.99 -3.96
C HIS A 130 -5.35 -32.68 -2.58
N ASP A 131 -4.18 -33.15 -2.17
CA ASP A 131 -3.97 -33.67 -0.81
C ASP A 131 -3.96 -32.50 0.17
N PRO A 132 -4.95 -32.35 1.09
CA PRO A 132 -5.01 -31.24 2.03
C PRO A 132 -4.03 -31.37 3.20
N VAL A 133 -3.25 -32.45 3.29
CA VAL A 133 -2.27 -32.66 4.35
C VAL A 133 -1.06 -31.79 4.17
N GLY A 134 -0.78 -30.93 5.15
CA GLY A 134 0.44 -30.14 5.23
C GLY A 134 1.58 -30.92 5.89
N TRP A 135 1.96 -30.52 7.11
CA TRP A 135 2.98 -31.23 7.86
C TRP A 135 2.63 -32.71 8.09
N PRO A 136 3.59 -33.67 7.91
CA PRO A 136 4.96 -33.44 7.45
C PRO A 136 5.14 -33.60 5.93
N THR A 137 4.12 -34.01 5.17
CA THR A 137 4.27 -34.49 3.80
C THR A 137 4.29 -33.39 2.75
N PHE A 138 3.44 -32.36 2.89
CA PHE A 138 3.34 -31.24 1.95
C PHE A 138 3.26 -31.70 0.49
N LYS A 139 2.45 -32.73 0.21
CA LYS A 139 2.45 -33.35 -1.10
C LYS A 139 2.01 -32.41 -2.21
N ASP A 140 0.91 -31.69 -1.99
CA ASP A 140 0.26 -30.89 -3.02
C ASP A 140 0.23 -29.38 -2.69
N TRP A 141 0.62 -28.97 -1.47
CA TRP A 141 0.69 -27.56 -1.10
C TRP A 141 1.84 -27.24 -0.12
N PRO A 142 2.32 -25.97 -0.01
CA PRO A 142 2.00 -24.89 -0.91
C PRO A 142 2.50 -25.14 -2.34
N ALA A 143 1.82 -24.54 -3.30
CA ALA A 143 2.17 -24.57 -4.71
C ALA A 143 1.97 -23.17 -5.32
N ASN A 144 2.54 -22.90 -6.47
CA ASN A 144 2.46 -21.60 -7.14
C ASN A 144 1.00 -21.16 -7.46
N ASN A 145 0.04 -22.04 -7.42
CA ASN A 145 -1.38 -21.82 -7.68
C ASN A 145 -2.30 -22.27 -6.53
N SER A 146 -1.77 -22.55 -5.34
CA SER A 146 -2.58 -22.94 -4.18
C SER A 146 -3.10 -21.69 -3.43
N LEU A 147 -4.13 -21.06 -3.99
CA LEU A 147 -4.61 -19.73 -3.59
C LEU A 147 -5.15 -19.65 -2.16
N SER A 148 -5.62 -20.75 -1.59
CA SER A 148 -6.22 -20.81 -0.24
C SER A 148 -5.34 -21.54 0.78
N HIS A 149 -4.04 -21.56 0.56
CA HIS A 149 -3.04 -22.13 1.48
C HIS A 149 -2.00 -21.09 1.91
N GLN A 150 -1.47 -21.25 3.12
CA GLN A 150 -0.41 -20.39 3.64
C GLN A 150 0.89 -20.50 2.83
N GLN A 151 1.40 -19.36 2.35
CA GLN A 151 2.63 -19.28 1.56
C GLN A 151 3.67 -18.32 2.21
N ASN A 152 3.32 -17.72 3.35
CA ASN A 152 4.12 -16.76 4.11
C ASN A 152 4.54 -17.27 5.50
N TYR A 153 4.79 -18.58 5.67
CA TYR A 153 5.32 -19.07 6.94
C TYR A 153 6.62 -18.33 7.30
N TYR A 154 6.77 -17.90 8.55
CA TYR A 154 7.84 -16.99 8.96
C TYR A 154 9.25 -17.44 8.54
N ALA A 155 9.54 -18.75 8.57
CA ALA A 155 10.84 -19.28 8.19
C ALA A 155 11.10 -19.16 6.68
N TRP A 156 10.06 -19.15 5.85
CA TRP A 156 10.16 -18.87 4.42
C TRP A 156 10.45 -17.39 4.17
N VAL A 157 9.83 -16.48 4.94
CA VAL A 157 10.15 -15.04 4.92
C VAL A 157 11.59 -14.81 5.39
N GLU A 158 12.06 -15.54 6.42
CA GLU A 158 13.47 -15.49 6.84
C GLU A 158 14.42 -15.89 5.71
N ARG A 159 14.07 -16.90 4.91
CA ARG A 159 14.89 -17.29 3.76
C ARG A 159 14.96 -16.19 2.71
N ALA A 160 13.85 -15.49 2.44
CA ALA A 160 13.82 -14.34 1.54
C ALA A 160 14.71 -13.19 2.08
N TRP A 161 14.60 -12.88 3.36
CA TRP A 161 15.51 -11.91 4.01
C TRP A 161 16.98 -12.32 3.90
N ARG A 162 17.32 -13.58 4.17
CA ARG A 162 18.67 -14.12 4.00
C ARG A 162 19.15 -14.00 2.55
N GLY A 163 18.26 -14.11 1.58
CA GLY A 163 18.51 -13.95 0.15
C GLY A 163 18.71 -12.51 -0.31
N GLY A 164 18.51 -11.50 0.57
CA GLY A 164 18.79 -10.10 0.25
C GLY A 164 17.59 -9.15 0.32
N GLN A 165 16.39 -9.62 0.67
CA GLN A 165 15.24 -8.75 0.90
C GLN A 165 15.49 -7.86 2.13
N ARG A 166 15.21 -6.56 2.02
CA ARG A 166 15.46 -5.59 3.10
C ARG A 166 14.24 -4.74 3.44
N VAL A 167 13.29 -4.64 2.53
CA VAL A 167 11.98 -4.04 2.78
C VAL A 167 10.91 -5.04 2.41
N LEU A 168 9.89 -5.17 3.23
CA LEU A 168 8.67 -5.90 2.96
C LEU A 168 7.48 -5.03 3.36
N VAL A 169 6.59 -4.75 2.42
CA VAL A 169 5.31 -4.10 2.69
C VAL A 169 4.28 -5.20 2.95
N ASN A 170 3.77 -5.23 4.17
CA ASN A 170 2.69 -6.12 4.57
C ASN A 170 1.37 -5.37 4.43
N ASP A 171 0.70 -5.54 3.31
CA ASP A 171 -0.64 -5.01 3.08
C ASP A 171 -1.66 -5.89 3.80
N LEU A 172 -2.28 -5.31 4.83
CA LEU A 172 -3.34 -5.94 5.60
C LEU A 172 -4.57 -6.06 4.71
N VAL A 173 -5.07 -7.29 4.51
CA VAL A 173 -6.03 -7.58 3.43
C VAL A 173 -7.24 -8.35 3.89
N THR A 174 -8.39 -7.92 3.45
CA THR A 174 -9.64 -8.69 3.56
C THR A 174 -10.68 -8.20 2.56
N ASN A 175 -11.73 -8.99 2.37
CA ASN A 175 -12.88 -8.60 1.58
C ASN A 175 -14.15 -9.10 2.27
N GLY A 176 -15.01 -8.18 2.69
CA GLY A 176 -16.23 -8.46 3.45
C GLY A 176 -17.22 -9.35 2.70
N LEU A 177 -17.33 -9.21 1.38
CA LEU A 177 -18.19 -10.08 0.57
C LEU A 177 -17.64 -11.51 0.52
N ILE A 178 -16.36 -11.69 0.17
CA ILE A 178 -15.73 -13.03 0.12
C ILE A 178 -15.89 -13.71 1.48
N CYS A 179 -15.57 -13.01 2.56
CA CYS A 179 -15.79 -13.49 3.92
C CYS A 179 -17.24 -13.96 4.16
N SER A 180 -18.23 -13.21 3.65
CA SER A 180 -19.65 -13.54 3.86
C SER A 180 -20.14 -14.77 3.08
N LEU A 181 -19.45 -15.10 1.99
CA LEU A 181 -19.78 -16.24 1.12
C LEU A 181 -19.15 -17.57 1.56
N LEU A 182 -18.16 -17.50 2.44
CA LEU A 182 -17.37 -18.65 2.89
C LEU A 182 -17.68 -19.02 4.36
N PRO A 183 -17.37 -20.25 4.81
CA PRO A 183 -17.33 -20.60 6.23
C PRO A 183 -16.37 -19.64 6.97
N ARG A 184 -16.75 -19.22 8.17
CA ARG A 184 -15.99 -18.22 8.94
C ARG A 184 -16.13 -18.42 10.44
N ASP A 185 -15.09 -18.01 11.16
CA ASP A 185 -15.06 -18.01 12.63
C ASP A 185 -15.00 -16.56 13.19
N ARG A 186 -14.85 -15.56 12.30
CA ARG A 186 -14.62 -14.16 12.66
C ARG A 186 -15.54 -13.21 11.91
N SER A 187 -15.54 -11.94 12.32
CA SER A 187 -16.29 -10.87 11.67
C SER A 187 -15.82 -10.64 10.24
N CYS A 188 -16.76 -10.30 9.35
CA CYS A 188 -16.47 -9.83 7.99
C CYS A 188 -16.36 -8.30 7.88
N ASP A 189 -16.41 -7.58 8.99
CA ASP A 189 -16.09 -6.16 9.02
C ASP A 189 -14.60 -5.96 8.71
N GLU A 190 -14.31 -5.24 7.63
CA GLU A 190 -12.94 -5.13 7.09
C GLU A 190 -12.01 -4.45 8.09
N MET A 191 -12.43 -3.36 8.74
CA MET A 191 -11.60 -2.68 9.71
C MET A 191 -11.31 -3.55 10.95
N THR A 192 -12.22 -4.45 11.33
CA THR A 192 -12.00 -5.41 12.41
C THR A 192 -10.93 -6.44 12.04
N ALA A 193 -10.93 -6.93 10.80
CA ALA A 193 -9.90 -7.84 10.29
C ALA A 193 -8.53 -7.13 10.23
N ILE A 194 -8.46 -5.89 9.70
CA ILE A 194 -7.25 -5.09 9.61
C ILE A 194 -6.60 -4.88 11.00
N ARG A 195 -7.39 -4.57 12.03
CA ARG A 195 -6.90 -4.46 13.43
C ARG A 195 -6.29 -5.78 13.92
N LEU A 196 -6.91 -6.90 13.57
CA LEU A 196 -6.42 -8.22 13.95
C LEU A 196 -5.10 -8.54 13.25
N GLU A 197 -5.03 -8.34 11.93
CA GLU A 197 -3.83 -8.60 11.13
C GLU A 197 -2.66 -7.72 11.58
N ALA A 198 -2.90 -6.42 11.83
CA ALA A 198 -1.88 -5.53 12.39
C ALA A 198 -1.34 -6.08 13.71
N ARG A 199 -2.22 -6.43 14.66
CA ARG A 199 -1.81 -7.01 15.94
C ARG A 199 -1.01 -8.30 15.75
N LYS A 200 -1.43 -9.18 14.85
CA LYS A 200 -0.74 -10.45 14.55
C LYS A 200 0.64 -10.22 13.94
N THR A 201 0.81 -9.15 13.16
CA THR A 201 2.13 -8.78 12.63
C THR A 201 3.08 -8.33 13.76
N TYR A 202 2.59 -7.59 14.76
CA TYR A 202 3.37 -7.28 15.97
C TYR A 202 3.67 -8.53 16.79
N GLU A 203 2.71 -9.45 16.95
CA GLU A 203 2.93 -10.74 17.62
C GLU A 203 4.00 -11.58 16.91
N LEU A 204 4.05 -11.55 15.57
CA LEU A 204 5.13 -12.20 14.80
C LEU A 204 6.49 -11.57 15.10
N GLN A 205 6.57 -10.24 15.19
CA GLN A 205 7.81 -9.56 15.58
C GLN A 205 8.30 -10.03 16.96
N ASP A 206 7.40 -10.09 17.94
CA ASP A 206 7.74 -10.54 19.29
C ASP A 206 8.14 -12.02 19.32
N TYR A 207 7.48 -12.86 18.50
CA TYR A 207 7.82 -14.27 18.32
C TYR A 207 9.23 -14.44 17.75
N VAL A 208 9.58 -13.69 16.70
CA VAL A 208 10.93 -13.69 16.12
C VAL A 208 11.95 -13.17 17.16
N ASP A 209 11.65 -12.08 17.85
CA ASP A 209 12.51 -11.55 18.91
C ASP A 209 12.82 -12.60 20.00
N GLY A 210 11.82 -13.36 20.41
CA GLY A 210 11.97 -14.45 21.37
C GLY A 210 12.98 -15.51 20.93
N MET A 211 12.98 -15.87 19.65
CA MET A 211 13.94 -16.83 19.10
C MET A 211 15.38 -16.30 19.03
N TYR A 212 15.57 -14.99 19.00
CA TYR A 212 16.86 -14.33 18.89
C TYR A 212 17.37 -13.71 20.21
N GLY A 213 16.80 -14.10 21.33
CA GLY A 213 17.27 -13.72 22.66
C GLY A 213 16.60 -12.49 23.26
N GLY A 214 15.44 -12.08 22.73
CA GLY A 214 14.57 -11.08 23.35
C GLY A 214 14.31 -9.83 22.52
N PRO A 215 13.60 -8.85 23.09
CA PRO A 215 13.09 -7.68 22.38
C PRO A 215 14.17 -6.93 21.57
N GLY A 216 13.87 -6.66 20.31
CA GLY A 216 14.74 -5.93 19.39
C GLY A 216 15.89 -6.76 18.80
N LYS A 217 16.03 -8.05 19.18
CA LYS A 217 17.13 -8.91 18.72
C LYS A 217 16.84 -9.60 17.40
N GLY A 218 15.58 -9.86 17.09
CA GLY A 218 15.16 -10.51 15.84
C GLY A 218 15.47 -9.70 14.59
N TRP A 219 15.41 -10.38 13.48
CA TRP A 219 15.64 -9.82 12.15
C TRP A 219 14.41 -9.13 11.56
N PHE A 220 13.18 -9.43 12.00
CA PHE A 220 11.91 -8.90 11.53
C PHE A 220 11.55 -7.65 12.33
N ARG A 221 11.47 -6.47 11.71
CA ARG A 221 11.24 -5.19 12.40
C ARG A 221 10.17 -4.36 11.73
N ILE A 222 9.04 -4.17 12.39
CA ILE A 222 8.01 -3.21 11.96
C ILE A 222 8.55 -1.79 12.12
N VAL A 223 8.41 -0.97 11.09
CA VAL A 223 8.91 0.40 11.02
C VAL A 223 7.80 1.37 10.65
N THR A 224 7.86 2.59 11.18
CA THR A 224 6.83 3.61 10.98
C THR A 224 7.38 4.91 10.40
N SER A 225 8.67 4.93 10.01
CA SER A 225 9.31 6.02 9.28
C SER A 225 10.43 5.51 8.40
N ALA A 226 10.75 6.24 7.33
CA ALA A 226 11.85 5.92 6.42
C ALA A 226 13.20 5.90 7.13
N ASP A 227 13.44 6.81 8.08
CA ASP A 227 14.69 6.87 8.84
C ASP A 227 14.82 5.67 9.79
N GLN A 228 13.72 5.25 10.43
CA GLN A 228 13.70 4.01 11.22
C GLN A 228 13.98 2.79 10.35
N ALA A 229 13.38 2.71 9.15
CA ALA A 229 13.63 1.64 8.21
C ALA A 229 15.11 1.57 7.80
N ARG A 230 15.74 2.71 7.46
CA ARG A 230 17.17 2.79 7.16
C ARG A 230 18.04 2.28 8.31
N SER A 231 17.74 2.71 9.54
CA SER A 231 18.45 2.27 10.75
C SER A 231 18.34 0.76 10.97
N VAL A 232 17.17 0.18 10.72
CA VAL A 232 16.93 -1.27 10.80
C VAL A 232 17.74 -2.02 9.74
N ILE A 233 17.71 -1.54 8.51
CA ILE A 233 18.42 -2.18 7.39
C ILE A 233 19.95 -2.08 7.58
N GLN A 234 20.46 -0.96 8.08
CA GLN A 234 21.88 -0.79 8.39
C GLN A 234 22.39 -1.77 9.46
N GLN A 235 21.47 -2.33 10.27
CA GLN A 235 21.77 -3.43 11.19
C GLN A 235 21.70 -4.81 10.52
N GLY A 236 21.51 -4.89 9.19
CA GLY A 236 21.35 -6.13 8.43
C GLY A 236 19.97 -6.77 8.55
N LYS A 237 18.97 -6.10 9.15
CA LYS A 237 17.63 -6.62 9.44
C LYS A 237 16.64 -6.30 8.31
N LEU A 238 15.45 -6.91 8.37
CA LEU A 238 14.31 -6.65 7.50
C LEU A 238 13.45 -5.53 8.10
N ALA A 239 13.22 -4.47 7.34
CA ALA A 239 12.23 -3.45 7.63
C ALA A 239 10.87 -3.87 7.07
N VAL A 240 9.85 -3.91 7.94
CA VAL A 240 8.47 -4.28 7.57
C VAL A 240 7.59 -3.05 7.70
N VAL A 241 6.97 -2.65 6.60
CA VAL A 241 6.04 -1.52 6.51
C VAL A 241 4.63 -2.07 6.51
N LEU A 242 3.70 -1.45 7.21
CA LEU A 242 2.29 -1.83 7.16
C LEU A 242 1.57 -0.99 6.10
N GLY A 243 0.89 -1.67 5.18
CA GLY A 243 -0.06 -1.12 4.24
C GLY A 243 -1.47 -1.67 4.48
N VAL A 244 -2.46 -1.20 3.72
CA VAL A 244 -3.84 -1.69 3.78
C VAL A 244 -4.42 -1.82 2.38
N GLU A 245 -4.94 -3.00 2.05
CA GLU A 245 -5.67 -3.30 0.83
C GLU A 245 -7.04 -3.87 1.15
N THR A 246 -8.08 -3.04 1.11
CA THR A 246 -9.46 -3.46 1.35
C THR A 246 -10.42 -2.86 0.34
N SER A 247 -11.57 -3.51 0.15
CA SER A 247 -12.60 -3.01 -0.76
C SER A 247 -13.49 -1.94 -0.14
N GLU A 248 -13.60 -1.90 1.18
CA GLU A 248 -14.51 -1.01 1.90
C GLU A 248 -13.82 -0.33 3.10
N PRO A 249 -12.66 0.40 2.88
CA PRO A 249 -11.95 1.05 3.97
C PRO A 249 -12.89 2.00 4.73
N PHE A 250 -12.74 2.07 6.06
CA PHE A 250 -13.55 2.91 6.96
C PHE A 250 -15.06 2.61 6.96
N GLY A 251 -15.47 1.47 6.38
CA GLY A 251 -16.88 1.18 6.11
C GLY A 251 -17.46 1.98 4.94
N CYS A 252 -16.60 2.56 4.10
CA CYS A 252 -16.99 3.37 2.94
C CYS A 252 -17.53 2.52 1.78
N LYS A 253 -18.43 1.62 2.11
CA LYS A 253 -19.26 0.89 1.16
C LYS A 253 -20.21 1.83 0.43
N GLN A 254 -20.63 1.45 -0.78
CA GLN A 254 -21.79 2.06 -1.41
C GLN A 254 -22.89 1.00 -1.61
N ILE A 255 -24.15 1.42 -1.54
CA ILE A 255 -25.31 0.60 -1.85
C ILE A 255 -26.19 1.42 -2.78
N LEU A 256 -26.44 0.91 -4.00
CA LEU A 256 -27.23 1.61 -5.02
C LEU A 256 -26.77 3.07 -5.21
N ASP A 257 -25.46 3.27 -5.33
CA ASP A 257 -24.77 4.55 -5.47
C ASP A 257 -24.88 5.52 -4.26
N VAL A 258 -25.37 5.05 -3.11
CA VAL A 258 -25.41 5.81 -1.88
C VAL A 258 -24.24 5.42 -0.97
N ALA A 259 -23.41 6.38 -0.61
CA ALA A 259 -22.30 6.19 0.32
C ALA A 259 -22.80 5.80 1.71
N GLN A 260 -22.13 4.84 2.35
CA GLN A 260 -22.44 4.36 3.69
C GLN A 260 -21.49 4.92 4.77
N CYS A 261 -20.60 5.84 4.40
CA CYS A 261 -19.70 6.53 5.32
C CYS A 261 -19.77 8.05 5.13
N SER A 262 -19.20 8.75 6.09
CA SER A 262 -19.07 10.21 6.12
C SER A 262 -17.59 10.63 6.20
N GLN A 263 -17.31 11.92 6.09
CA GLN A 263 -15.97 12.48 6.32
C GLN A 263 -15.45 12.15 7.74
N ALA A 264 -16.33 12.19 8.75
CA ALA A 264 -15.95 11.85 10.13
C ALA A 264 -15.51 10.36 10.28
N ASP A 265 -16.13 9.45 9.52
CA ASP A 265 -15.72 8.05 9.50
C ASP A 265 -14.34 7.90 8.85
N ILE A 266 -14.07 8.65 7.78
CA ILE A 266 -12.76 8.69 7.09
C ILE A 266 -11.70 9.24 8.03
N ASP A 267 -11.92 10.37 8.70
CA ASP A 267 -10.94 10.97 9.63
C ASP A 267 -10.60 10.00 10.75
N LYS A 268 -11.62 9.42 11.39
CA LYS A 268 -11.45 8.43 12.45
C LYS A 268 -10.66 7.20 11.95
N GLY A 269 -10.99 6.72 10.75
CA GLY A 269 -10.33 5.56 10.16
C GLY A 269 -8.87 5.83 9.81
N LEU A 270 -8.57 6.99 9.23
CA LEU A 270 -7.19 7.39 8.93
C LEU A 270 -6.34 7.56 10.20
N ASP A 271 -6.89 8.19 11.26
CA ASP A 271 -6.21 8.32 12.55
C ASP A 271 -5.94 6.95 13.17
N GLU A 272 -6.89 6.04 13.07
CA GLU A 272 -6.74 4.68 13.56
C GLU A 272 -5.65 3.92 12.80
N LEU A 273 -5.69 3.91 11.47
CA LEU A 273 -4.69 3.22 10.64
C LEU A 273 -3.29 3.78 10.87
N TYR A 274 -3.16 5.11 10.91
CA TYR A 274 -1.88 5.75 11.20
C TYR A 274 -1.35 5.37 12.58
N GLY A 275 -2.25 5.31 13.59
CA GLY A 275 -1.95 4.87 14.96
C GLY A 275 -1.51 3.40 15.04
N LEU A 276 -2.04 2.52 14.19
CA LEU A 276 -1.63 1.12 14.06
C LEU A 276 -0.25 0.97 13.39
N GLY A 277 0.30 2.03 12.79
CA GLY A 277 1.58 2.00 12.08
C GLY A 277 1.47 1.87 10.57
N VAL A 278 0.26 1.92 9.99
CA VAL A 278 0.04 1.91 8.54
C VAL A 278 0.60 3.17 7.90
N ARG A 279 1.29 3.03 6.75
CA ARG A 279 1.93 4.14 6.03
C ARG A 279 1.59 4.20 4.55
N SER A 280 0.96 3.16 3.99
CA SER A 280 0.37 3.17 2.66
C SER A 280 -1.01 2.56 2.67
N MET A 281 -1.87 2.94 1.71
CA MET A 281 -3.17 2.29 1.56
C MET A 281 -3.77 2.48 0.18
N PHE A 282 -4.63 1.54 -0.16
CA PHE A 282 -5.56 1.58 -1.29
C PHE A 282 -6.86 2.26 -0.86
N LEU A 283 -7.45 3.08 -1.72
CA LEU A 283 -8.79 3.67 -1.47
C LEU A 283 -9.92 2.75 -1.96
N CYS A 284 -9.64 1.86 -2.87
CA CYS A 284 -10.54 0.80 -3.35
C CYS A 284 -9.75 -0.38 -3.89
N HIS A 285 -10.34 -1.59 -3.92
CA HIS A 285 -9.64 -2.80 -4.32
C HIS A 285 -10.44 -3.57 -5.40
N LYS A 286 -11.45 -4.36 -5.04
CA LYS A 286 -12.18 -5.21 -6.00
C LYS A 286 -13.55 -4.67 -6.40
N PHE A 287 -14.14 -3.79 -5.62
CA PHE A 287 -15.47 -3.24 -5.86
C PHE A 287 -15.44 -1.71 -5.83
N ASP A 288 -16.25 -1.11 -6.71
CA ASP A 288 -16.56 0.30 -6.58
C ASP A 288 -17.12 0.57 -5.18
N ASN A 289 -16.60 1.60 -4.54
CA ASN A 289 -17.01 1.96 -3.19
C ASN A 289 -17.37 3.45 -3.10
N ALA A 290 -17.59 3.96 -1.90
CA ALA A 290 -17.91 5.37 -1.70
C ALA A 290 -16.74 6.31 -1.98
N LEU A 291 -15.50 5.81 -2.10
CA LEU A 291 -14.30 6.62 -2.33
C LEU A 291 -13.88 6.62 -3.81
N CYS A 292 -13.91 5.47 -4.49
CA CYS A 292 -13.46 5.38 -5.89
C CYS A 292 -14.09 4.22 -6.68
N GLY A 293 -13.99 4.34 -8.01
CA GLY A 293 -14.20 3.25 -8.94
C GLY A 293 -12.93 2.41 -9.12
N VAL A 294 -13.09 1.11 -9.33
CA VAL A 294 -12.00 0.16 -9.47
C VAL A 294 -11.62 -0.12 -10.93
N ARG A 295 -10.36 -0.50 -11.13
CA ARG A 295 -9.89 -1.11 -12.37
C ARG A 295 -10.48 -2.52 -12.48
N PHE A 296 -11.04 -2.86 -13.62
CA PHE A 296 -11.69 -4.15 -13.82
C PHE A 296 -10.69 -5.30 -13.81
N ASP A 297 -11.10 -6.44 -13.26
CA ASP A 297 -10.47 -7.71 -13.55
C ASP A 297 -10.93 -8.20 -14.94
N SER A 298 -10.14 -9.06 -15.61
CA SER A 298 -10.42 -9.52 -16.97
C SER A 298 -10.84 -10.99 -17.03
N GLY A 299 -11.42 -11.39 -18.16
CA GLY A 299 -11.76 -12.78 -18.43
C GLY A 299 -12.77 -13.35 -17.42
N THR A 300 -12.60 -14.62 -17.04
CA THR A 300 -13.48 -15.33 -16.09
C THR A 300 -13.45 -14.69 -14.72
N THR A 301 -12.27 -14.25 -14.25
CA THR A 301 -12.10 -13.51 -13.01
C THR A 301 -12.89 -12.20 -13.03
N GLY A 302 -12.81 -11.44 -14.14
CA GLY A 302 -13.57 -10.20 -14.31
C GLY A 302 -15.08 -10.40 -14.20
N VAL A 303 -15.60 -11.49 -14.77
CA VAL A 303 -17.04 -11.84 -14.65
C VAL A 303 -17.38 -12.19 -13.21
N ALA A 304 -16.56 -13.00 -12.53
CA ALA A 304 -16.79 -13.38 -11.14
C ALA A 304 -16.76 -12.16 -10.20
N VAL A 305 -15.77 -11.28 -10.38
CA VAL A 305 -15.64 -10.05 -9.56
C VAL A 305 -16.80 -9.08 -9.86
N ASN A 306 -17.28 -9.00 -11.09
CA ASN A 306 -18.46 -8.17 -11.43
C ASN A 306 -19.77 -8.70 -10.82
N ILE A 307 -19.90 -10.03 -10.66
CA ILE A 307 -20.98 -10.58 -9.84
C ILE A 307 -20.81 -10.18 -8.39
N GLY A 308 -19.59 -10.25 -7.86
CA GLY A 308 -19.26 -9.78 -6.54
C GLY A 308 -19.58 -8.27 -6.35
N GLN A 309 -19.24 -7.45 -7.33
CA GLN A 309 -19.65 -6.04 -7.38
C GLN A 309 -21.15 -5.88 -7.17
N PHE A 310 -21.96 -6.61 -7.94
CA PHE A 310 -23.42 -6.57 -7.80
C PHE A 310 -23.88 -7.02 -6.41
N LEU A 311 -23.33 -8.12 -5.90
CA LEU A 311 -23.70 -8.65 -4.58
C LEU A 311 -23.29 -7.69 -3.43
N SER A 312 -22.18 -6.95 -3.59
CA SER A 312 -21.74 -5.97 -2.59
C SER A 312 -22.51 -4.66 -2.68
N THR A 313 -22.74 -4.13 -3.89
CA THR A 313 -23.22 -2.75 -4.10
C THR A 313 -24.66 -2.64 -4.60
N GLY A 314 -25.25 -3.74 -5.08
CA GLY A 314 -26.54 -3.76 -5.77
C GLY A 314 -26.50 -3.34 -7.24
N THR A 315 -25.29 -3.03 -7.78
CA THR A 315 -25.09 -2.61 -9.17
C THR A 315 -23.92 -3.37 -9.80
N PHE A 316 -24.03 -3.73 -11.07
CA PHE A 316 -22.88 -4.17 -11.85
C PHE A 316 -21.99 -2.99 -12.21
N TRP A 317 -20.74 -3.24 -12.59
CA TRP A 317 -19.87 -2.23 -13.17
C TRP A 317 -20.55 -1.54 -14.35
N SER A 318 -20.35 -0.25 -14.47
CA SER A 318 -20.78 0.53 -15.62
C SER A 318 -19.55 0.94 -16.44
N THR A 319 -19.61 0.72 -17.76
CA THR A 319 -18.47 0.95 -18.64
C THR A 319 -18.75 2.03 -19.66
N GLU A 320 -17.70 2.72 -20.08
CA GLU A 320 -17.74 3.71 -21.15
C GLU A 320 -16.50 3.61 -22.03
N LYS A 321 -16.50 4.32 -23.14
CA LYS A 321 -15.32 4.49 -23.98
C LYS A 321 -14.32 5.39 -23.28
N CYS A 322 -13.05 4.98 -23.27
CA CYS A 322 -11.98 5.75 -22.64
C CYS A 322 -11.72 7.07 -23.38
N ALA A 323 -11.43 8.13 -22.63
CA ALA A 323 -11.16 9.45 -23.20
C ALA A 323 -9.72 9.60 -23.71
N GLY A 324 -8.78 8.80 -23.21
CA GLY A 324 -7.34 8.83 -23.54
C GLY A 324 -6.79 7.46 -23.91
N PRO A 325 -5.47 7.32 -23.97
CA PRO A 325 -4.80 6.03 -24.19
C PRO A 325 -4.96 5.08 -23.01
N GLN A 326 -5.11 5.62 -21.79
CA GLN A 326 -5.29 4.84 -20.57
C GLN A 326 -6.62 4.11 -20.59
N HIS A 327 -6.63 2.89 -20.10
CA HIS A 327 -7.82 2.06 -20.04
C HIS A 327 -7.82 1.09 -18.85
N ASP A 328 -9.01 0.74 -18.38
CA ASP A 328 -9.19 -0.39 -17.49
C ASP A 328 -9.13 -1.71 -18.28
N ASN A 329 -8.96 -2.82 -17.56
CA ASN A 329 -8.92 -4.12 -18.23
C ASN A 329 -10.29 -4.46 -18.84
N PRO A 330 -10.33 -5.13 -20.02
CA PRO A 330 -11.60 -5.56 -20.61
C PRO A 330 -12.22 -6.68 -19.75
N ILE A 331 -13.47 -6.53 -19.34
CA ILE A 331 -14.19 -7.55 -18.55
C ILE A 331 -14.32 -8.86 -19.35
N GLY A 332 -14.42 -8.78 -20.66
CA GLY A 332 -14.52 -9.94 -21.54
C GLY A 332 -15.94 -10.50 -21.65
N LEU A 333 -16.08 -11.57 -22.47
CA LEU A 333 -17.33 -12.31 -22.70
C LEU A 333 -17.26 -13.72 -22.11
N ALA A 334 -16.43 -13.94 -21.09
CA ALA A 334 -16.33 -15.25 -20.46
C ALA A 334 -17.67 -15.65 -19.80
N ALA A 335 -17.94 -16.94 -19.79
CA ALA A 335 -19.10 -17.44 -19.04
C ALA A 335 -18.88 -17.22 -17.53
N ALA A 336 -19.93 -16.83 -16.84
CA ALA A 336 -19.88 -16.74 -15.38
C ALA A 336 -19.59 -18.12 -14.77
N PRO A 337 -18.67 -18.21 -13.78
CA PRO A 337 -18.51 -19.43 -13.00
C PRO A 337 -19.86 -19.84 -12.39
N ALA A 338 -20.25 -21.13 -12.55
CA ALA A 338 -21.56 -21.59 -12.11
C ALA A 338 -21.85 -21.27 -10.64
N ALA A 339 -20.87 -21.49 -9.77
CA ALA A 339 -20.98 -21.23 -8.35
C ALA A 339 -21.23 -19.74 -8.02
N MET A 340 -20.73 -18.80 -8.83
CA MET A 340 -21.01 -17.37 -8.70
C MET A 340 -22.33 -16.98 -9.33
N ALA A 341 -22.67 -17.53 -10.50
CA ALA A 341 -23.93 -17.27 -11.18
C ALA A 341 -25.15 -17.65 -10.33
N GLU A 342 -25.07 -18.76 -9.58
CA GLU A 342 -26.11 -19.22 -8.64
C GLU A 342 -26.36 -18.26 -7.46
N LYS A 343 -25.43 -17.34 -7.18
CA LYS A 343 -25.61 -16.32 -6.14
C LYS A 343 -26.45 -15.12 -6.60
N LEU A 344 -26.65 -14.96 -7.90
CA LEU A 344 -27.49 -13.88 -8.42
C LEU A 344 -28.98 -14.13 -8.13
N PRO A 345 -29.77 -13.09 -7.84
CA PRO A 345 -31.21 -13.21 -7.70
C PRO A 345 -31.88 -13.76 -8.99
N PRO A 346 -32.99 -14.47 -8.88
CA PRO A 346 -33.74 -14.96 -10.04
C PRO A 346 -34.05 -13.84 -11.04
N GLY A 347 -33.70 -14.06 -12.32
CA GLY A 347 -33.92 -13.10 -13.40
C GLY A 347 -32.85 -12.03 -13.55
N VAL A 348 -31.82 -12.01 -12.71
CA VAL A 348 -30.65 -11.14 -12.85
C VAL A 348 -29.55 -11.88 -13.63
N SER A 349 -28.96 -11.21 -14.61
CA SER A 349 -27.84 -11.73 -15.39
C SER A 349 -26.73 -10.68 -15.52
N VAL A 350 -25.48 -11.15 -15.69
CA VAL A 350 -24.34 -10.26 -15.92
C VAL A 350 -24.56 -9.48 -17.22
N PRO A 351 -24.36 -8.14 -17.22
CA PRO A 351 -24.49 -7.33 -18.43
C PRO A 351 -23.47 -7.73 -19.49
N SER A 352 -23.85 -7.53 -20.75
CA SER A 352 -22.89 -7.55 -21.87
C SER A 352 -22.32 -6.17 -22.07
N TYR A 353 -21.00 -6.08 -22.21
CA TYR A 353 -20.28 -4.82 -22.42
C TYR A 353 -19.80 -4.67 -23.86
N ALA A 354 -19.82 -3.44 -24.38
CA ALA A 354 -19.26 -3.16 -25.69
C ALA A 354 -17.73 -3.32 -25.65
N SER A 355 -17.15 -3.89 -26.68
CA SER A 355 -15.72 -4.21 -26.75
C SER A 355 -14.78 -2.99 -26.67
N ASP A 356 -15.29 -1.80 -27.01
CA ASP A 356 -14.58 -0.51 -26.95
C ASP A 356 -14.86 0.29 -25.66
N ALA A 357 -15.80 -0.17 -24.82
CA ALA A 357 -16.13 0.46 -23.55
C ALA A 357 -15.29 -0.16 -22.42
N LYS A 358 -14.01 0.22 -22.37
CA LYS A 358 -12.99 -0.36 -21.46
C LYS A 358 -12.72 0.47 -20.20
N CYS A 359 -13.45 1.57 -19.98
CA CYS A 359 -13.25 2.41 -18.82
C CYS A 359 -14.44 2.34 -17.87
N ASN A 360 -14.15 2.25 -16.58
CA ASN A 360 -15.14 2.40 -15.52
C ASN A 360 -15.69 3.83 -15.56
N THR A 361 -17.02 3.96 -15.54
CA THR A 361 -17.67 5.28 -15.47
C THR A 361 -17.39 5.99 -14.16
N ARG A 362 -17.06 5.24 -13.11
CA ARG A 362 -16.77 5.75 -11.78
C ARG A 362 -15.28 6.11 -11.64
N GLY A 363 -15.02 7.35 -11.24
CA GLY A 363 -13.69 7.87 -10.87
C GLY A 363 -13.49 7.97 -9.36
N LEU A 364 -12.58 8.85 -8.94
CA LEU A 364 -12.42 9.27 -7.55
C LEU A 364 -13.63 10.12 -7.15
N THR A 365 -14.29 9.78 -6.04
CA THR A 365 -15.47 10.52 -5.56
C THR A 365 -15.05 11.69 -4.67
N ARG A 366 -16.01 12.56 -4.28
CA ARG A 366 -15.73 13.63 -3.31
C ARG A 366 -15.22 13.10 -1.96
N LEU A 367 -15.77 11.98 -1.49
CA LEU A 367 -15.24 11.32 -0.29
C LEU A 367 -13.86 10.73 -0.52
N GLY A 368 -13.57 10.20 -1.72
CA GLY A 368 -12.24 9.75 -2.10
C GLY A 368 -11.21 10.88 -2.15
N GLU A 369 -11.58 12.04 -2.71
CA GLU A 369 -10.73 13.25 -2.69
C GLU A 369 -10.47 13.72 -1.24
N TYR A 370 -11.48 13.67 -0.38
CA TYR A 370 -11.34 13.98 1.04
C TYR A 370 -10.39 13.00 1.74
N ALA A 371 -10.55 11.70 1.51
CA ALA A 371 -9.67 10.67 2.05
C ALA A 371 -8.22 10.87 1.60
N LEU A 372 -8.00 11.16 0.30
CA LEU A 372 -6.66 11.44 -0.24
C LEU A 372 -6.02 12.67 0.42
N LYS A 373 -6.77 13.77 0.60
CA LYS A 373 -6.29 14.94 1.35
C LYS A 373 -5.91 14.58 2.79
N GLY A 374 -6.71 13.76 3.45
CA GLY A 374 -6.41 13.24 4.79
C GLY A 374 -5.15 12.37 4.86
N MET A 375 -4.87 11.58 3.82
CA MET A 375 -3.62 10.82 3.68
C MET A 375 -2.41 11.75 3.51
N VAL A 376 -2.51 12.74 2.61
CA VAL A 376 -1.46 13.75 2.38
C VAL A 376 -1.12 14.49 3.68
N GLN A 377 -2.11 14.90 4.46
CA GLN A 377 -1.92 15.57 5.75
C GLN A 377 -1.15 14.71 6.78
N ARG A 378 -1.23 13.40 6.67
CA ARG A 378 -0.55 12.43 7.57
C ARG A 378 0.77 11.89 7.01
N GLY A 379 1.16 12.31 5.80
CA GLY A 379 2.37 11.76 5.15
C GLY A 379 2.22 10.28 4.80
N MET A 380 1.01 9.83 4.44
CA MET A 380 0.73 8.45 4.02
C MET A 380 0.82 8.32 2.50
N MET A 381 1.34 7.21 2.02
CA MET A 381 1.48 6.94 0.59
C MET A 381 0.19 6.34 0.01
N LEU A 382 -0.25 6.87 -1.15
CA LEU A 382 -1.38 6.34 -1.90
C LEU A 382 -0.93 5.22 -2.83
N GLU A 383 -1.61 4.09 -2.80
CA GLU A 383 -1.52 3.04 -3.81
C GLU A 383 -2.47 3.34 -4.98
N LEU A 384 -1.93 3.40 -6.21
CA LEU A 384 -2.74 3.63 -7.43
C LEU A 384 -3.30 2.34 -8.02
N ASP A 385 -2.69 1.23 -7.67
CA ASP A 385 -3.14 -0.08 -8.13
C ASP A 385 -4.60 -0.30 -7.73
N HIS A 386 -5.35 -1.01 -8.55
CA HIS A 386 -6.80 -1.22 -8.45
C HIS A 386 -7.70 0.00 -8.67
N MET A 387 -7.20 1.22 -8.68
CA MET A 387 -8.02 2.38 -9.04
C MET A 387 -8.38 2.35 -10.53
N SER A 388 -9.64 2.69 -10.88
CA SER A 388 -9.99 2.92 -12.27
C SER A 388 -9.11 4.00 -12.88
N VAL A 389 -8.93 3.98 -14.21
CA VAL A 389 -8.12 5.01 -14.87
C VAL A 389 -8.64 6.42 -14.60
N LYS A 390 -9.95 6.60 -14.44
CA LYS A 390 -10.55 7.88 -14.02
C LYS A 390 -10.16 8.25 -12.58
N ALA A 391 -10.20 7.29 -11.67
CA ALA A 391 -9.86 7.52 -10.27
C ALA A 391 -8.36 7.81 -10.12
N ALA A 392 -7.50 7.01 -10.76
CA ALA A 392 -6.04 7.19 -10.75
C ALA A 392 -5.64 8.52 -11.39
N GLY A 393 -6.23 8.89 -12.55
CA GLY A 393 -5.98 10.17 -13.21
C GLY A 393 -6.31 11.35 -12.31
N ARG A 394 -7.49 11.33 -11.67
CA ARG A 394 -7.91 12.38 -10.74
C ARG A 394 -7.02 12.44 -9.48
N ALA A 395 -6.66 11.29 -8.92
CA ALA A 395 -5.74 11.25 -7.79
C ALA A 395 -4.37 11.86 -8.15
N LEU A 396 -3.82 11.50 -9.32
CA LEU A 396 -2.58 12.08 -9.82
C LEU A 396 -2.68 13.60 -10.04
N ASP A 397 -3.81 14.12 -10.56
CA ASP A 397 -4.02 15.57 -10.70
C ASP A 397 -3.93 16.29 -9.35
N MET A 398 -4.54 15.70 -8.30
CA MET A 398 -4.48 16.25 -6.95
C MET A 398 -3.06 16.19 -6.36
N LEU A 399 -2.38 15.05 -6.51
CA LEU A 399 -1.02 14.87 -6.00
C LEU A 399 -0.01 15.77 -6.73
N GLU A 400 -0.16 15.96 -8.05
CA GLU A 400 0.65 16.90 -8.84
C GLU A 400 0.41 18.35 -8.41
N ALA A 401 -0.84 18.71 -8.13
CA ALA A 401 -1.17 20.04 -7.62
C ALA A 401 -0.53 20.33 -6.27
N GLU A 402 -0.38 19.32 -5.42
CA GLU A 402 0.30 19.42 -4.12
C GLU A 402 1.81 19.12 -4.20
N GLU A 403 2.34 18.74 -5.38
CA GLU A 403 3.73 18.25 -5.54
C GLU A 403 4.05 17.10 -4.56
N TYR A 404 3.06 16.27 -4.25
CA TYR A 404 3.15 15.22 -3.24
C TYR A 404 3.79 13.95 -3.80
N PRO A 405 4.94 13.50 -3.28
CA PRO A 405 5.65 12.33 -3.82
C PRO A 405 5.12 10.98 -3.33
N GLY A 406 4.22 10.98 -2.36
CA GLY A 406 3.70 9.78 -1.70
C GLY A 406 2.72 8.99 -2.55
N VAL A 407 3.18 8.47 -3.68
CA VAL A 407 2.37 7.68 -4.62
C VAL A 407 3.11 6.43 -5.06
N LEU A 408 2.41 5.29 -5.03
CA LEU A 408 2.95 3.96 -5.31
C LEU A 408 2.12 3.22 -6.37
N SER A 409 2.77 2.31 -7.08
CA SER A 409 2.17 1.15 -7.73
C SER A 409 2.96 -0.06 -7.28
N SER A 410 2.41 -0.86 -6.40
CA SER A 410 3.15 -1.87 -5.66
C SER A 410 3.19 -3.24 -6.34
N HIS A 411 2.28 -3.51 -7.31
CA HIS A 411 2.19 -4.81 -8.02
C HIS A 411 1.64 -4.72 -9.46
N SER A 412 1.91 -3.60 -10.16
CA SER A 412 1.56 -3.39 -11.58
C SER A 412 0.07 -3.50 -11.92
N TRP A 413 -0.83 -3.13 -11.00
CA TRP A 413 -2.27 -3.13 -11.27
C TRP A 413 -2.84 -1.75 -11.65
N MET A 414 -1.99 -0.74 -11.85
CA MET A 414 -2.37 0.52 -12.51
C MET A 414 -2.21 0.42 -14.03
N ASP A 415 -2.77 1.36 -14.78
CA ASP A 415 -2.45 1.50 -16.21
C ASP A 415 -1.02 2.01 -16.38
N LEU A 416 -0.23 1.33 -17.22
CA LEU A 416 1.21 1.60 -17.36
C LEU A 416 1.51 3.00 -17.95
N ASP A 417 0.56 3.60 -18.67
CA ASP A 417 0.70 4.96 -19.20
C ASP A 417 0.70 6.04 -18.09
N TRP A 418 0.33 5.68 -16.85
CA TRP A 418 0.48 6.55 -15.67
C TRP A 418 1.90 6.56 -15.09
N THR A 419 2.77 5.62 -15.48
CA THR A 419 4.12 5.43 -14.87
C THR A 419 4.97 6.70 -14.92
N GLU A 420 4.92 7.45 -16.02
CA GLU A 420 5.72 8.69 -16.13
C GLU A 420 5.24 9.77 -15.16
N ARG A 421 3.92 9.92 -14.95
CA ARG A 421 3.38 10.86 -13.96
C ARG A 421 3.79 10.49 -12.55
N LEU A 422 3.69 9.19 -12.21
CA LEU A 422 4.12 8.66 -10.91
C LEU A 422 5.61 8.97 -10.65
N TYR A 423 6.50 8.68 -11.61
CA TYR A 423 7.94 8.94 -11.43
C TYR A 423 8.28 10.44 -11.39
N ARG A 424 7.56 11.28 -12.11
CA ARG A 424 7.72 12.74 -12.09
C ARG A 424 7.45 13.32 -10.70
N LEU A 425 6.49 12.79 -9.98
CA LEU A 425 6.22 13.14 -8.57
C LEU A 425 7.30 12.65 -7.62
N GLY A 426 8.11 11.67 -8.02
CA GLY A 426 9.08 10.99 -7.16
C GLY A 426 8.50 9.74 -6.48
N GLY A 427 7.39 9.23 -6.99
CA GLY A 427 6.76 8.00 -6.56
C GLY A 427 7.55 6.74 -6.92
N PHE A 428 7.10 5.60 -6.42
CA PHE A 428 7.76 4.31 -6.59
C PHE A 428 6.84 3.30 -7.29
N ALA A 429 7.40 2.53 -8.23
CA ALA A 429 6.68 1.43 -8.88
C ALA A 429 7.43 0.10 -8.74
N ALA A 430 6.68 -0.95 -8.45
CA ALA A 430 7.13 -2.33 -8.45
C ALA A 430 6.34 -3.14 -9.48
N SER A 431 6.98 -4.16 -10.03
CA SER A 431 6.32 -5.09 -10.96
C SER A 431 5.77 -6.30 -10.21
N TYR A 432 4.64 -6.84 -10.66
CA TYR A 432 4.10 -8.07 -10.11
C TYR A 432 5.10 -9.23 -10.27
N MET A 433 5.17 -10.11 -9.28
CA MET A 433 5.98 -11.31 -9.35
C MET A 433 5.36 -12.35 -10.28
N HIS A 434 5.71 -12.29 -11.57
CA HIS A 434 5.30 -13.28 -12.57
C HIS A 434 6.52 -13.97 -13.19
N SER A 435 6.41 -14.65 -14.35
CA SER A 435 7.54 -15.35 -14.94
C SER A 435 8.78 -14.45 -15.06
N ALA A 436 9.95 -15.01 -14.90
CA ALA A 436 11.21 -14.24 -14.98
C ALA A 436 11.34 -13.48 -16.31
N GLU A 437 10.90 -14.08 -17.43
CA GLU A 437 10.90 -13.46 -18.76
C GLU A 437 9.94 -12.25 -18.79
N GLY A 438 8.73 -12.40 -18.27
CA GLY A 438 7.75 -11.34 -18.21
C GLY A 438 8.24 -10.19 -17.34
N PHE A 439 8.78 -10.49 -16.16
CA PHE A 439 9.33 -9.49 -15.24
C PHE A 439 10.49 -8.69 -15.86
N VAL A 440 11.45 -9.39 -16.50
CA VAL A 440 12.57 -8.75 -17.22
C VAL A 440 12.05 -7.90 -18.38
N GLY A 441 11.02 -8.37 -19.11
CA GLY A 441 10.37 -7.63 -20.19
C GLY A 441 9.71 -6.35 -19.70
N GLU A 442 8.94 -6.40 -18.60
CA GLU A 442 8.32 -5.21 -18.00
C GLU A 442 9.37 -4.24 -17.44
N ALA A 443 10.40 -4.75 -16.79
CA ALA A 443 11.51 -3.93 -16.31
C ALA A 443 12.18 -3.17 -17.46
N ALA A 444 12.41 -3.84 -18.60
CA ALA A 444 13.02 -3.21 -19.79
C ALA A 444 12.12 -2.09 -20.38
N GLN A 445 10.82 -2.29 -20.43
CA GLN A 445 9.87 -1.26 -20.95
C GLN A 445 9.95 0.06 -20.18
N LYS A 446 10.21 0.02 -18.89
CA LYS A 446 10.27 1.20 -18.01
C LYS A 446 11.69 1.73 -17.77
N ALA A 447 12.73 1.07 -18.32
CA ALA A 447 14.14 1.37 -18.01
C ALA A 447 14.53 2.83 -18.32
N GLU A 448 14.12 3.37 -19.49
CA GLU A 448 14.42 4.75 -19.86
C GLU A 448 13.71 5.77 -18.94
N LEU A 449 12.48 5.49 -18.50
CA LEU A 449 11.79 6.33 -17.54
C LEU A 449 12.49 6.31 -16.17
N ARG A 450 12.87 5.12 -15.68
CA ARG A 450 13.61 5.02 -14.42
C ARG A 450 14.93 5.79 -14.47
N LYS A 451 15.67 5.67 -15.56
CA LYS A 451 16.90 6.44 -15.78
C LYS A 451 16.66 7.93 -15.83
N LYS A 452 15.60 8.38 -16.53
CA LYS A 452 15.22 9.80 -16.65
C LYS A 452 14.94 10.44 -15.29
N TYR A 453 14.25 9.73 -14.41
CA TYR A 453 13.81 10.24 -13.10
C TYR A 453 14.74 9.81 -11.94
N GLY A 454 15.76 9.00 -12.20
CA GLY A 454 16.71 8.54 -11.19
C GLY A 454 16.08 7.68 -10.10
N VAL A 455 15.10 6.86 -10.46
CA VAL A 455 14.36 5.96 -9.56
C VAL A 455 14.73 4.50 -9.81
N GLY A 456 14.72 3.67 -8.75
CA GLY A 456 14.81 2.22 -8.85
C GLY A 456 13.44 1.58 -8.98
N PHE A 457 13.40 0.25 -8.90
CA PHE A 457 12.15 -0.52 -8.91
C PHE A 457 12.23 -1.71 -7.96
N GLY A 458 11.05 -2.29 -7.66
CA GLY A 458 10.91 -3.47 -6.83
C GLY A 458 10.03 -4.53 -7.47
N TYR A 459 9.65 -5.50 -6.68
CA TYR A 459 8.61 -6.45 -7.02
C TYR A 459 7.50 -6.40 -5.95
N GLY A 460 6.30 -6.82 -6.32
CA GLY A 460 5.22 -7.15 -5.41
C GLY A 460 4.88 -8.61 -5.57
N THR A 461 4.99 -9.39 -4.51
CA THR A 461 4.69 -10.82 -4.58
C THR A 461 3.20 -11.09 -4.58
N ASP A 462 2.41 -10.25 -3.93
CA ASP A 462 0.99 -10.51 -3.67
C ASP A 462 0.75 -11.90 -3.03
N MET A 463 1.75 -12.40 -2.28
CA MET A 463 1.67 -13.72 -1.64
C MET A 463 0.53 -13.74 -0.64
N ASN A 464 -0.36 -14.75 -0.77
CA ASN A 464 -1.62 -14.87 -0.04
C ASN A 464 -2.69 -13.80 -0.34
N GLY A 465 -2.51 -12.99 -1.40
CA GLY A 465 -3.53 -12.09 -1.95
C GLY A 465 -4.40 -12.73 -3.03
N VAL A 466 -4.37 -14.06 -3.12
CA VAL A 466 -5.14 -14.91 -4.05
C VAL A 466 -4.80 -14.73 -5.53
N GLY A 467 -3.62 -14.20 -5.82
CA GLY A 467 -3.01 -14.21 -7.15
C GLY A 467 -2.22 -15.50 -7.44
N GLY A 468 -1.88 -15.75 -8.69
CA GLY A 468 -0.99 -16.84 -9.08
C GLY A 468 0.45 -16.37 -9.26
N TRP A 469 1.43 -17.26 -9.01
CA TRP A 469 2.86 -16.96 -9.08
C TRP A 469 3.54 -17.73 -10.20
N PRO A 470 4.83 -17.45 -10.49
CA PRO A 470 5.56 -18.14 -11.55
C PRO A 470 5.46 -19.65 -11.42
N GLY A 471 4.98 -20.30 -12.48
CA GLY A 471 4.96 -21.75 -12.58
C GLY A 471 6.34 -22.35 -12.82
N PRO A 472 6.46 -23.68 -12.79
CA PRO A 472 7.72 -24.37 -13.05
C PRO A 472 8.17 -24.18 -14.52
N VAL A 473 9.46 -23.95 -14.72
CA VAL A 473 10.06 -23.86 -16.07
C VAL A 473 10.63 -25.19 -16.58
N GLY A 474 10.83 -26.13 -15.66
CA GLY A 474 11.51 -27.41 -15.93
C GLY A 474 13.02 -27.33 -15.69
N PRO A 475 13.64 -28.48 -15.32
CA PRO A 475 15.07 -28.54 -14.96
C PRO A 475 16.01 -28.31 -16.14
N ASP A 476 15.53 -28.50 -17.37
CA ASP A 476 16.32 -28.36 -18.61
C ASP A 476 16.11 -26.98 -19.28
N ALA A 477 15.34 -26.07 -18.66
CA ALA A 477 15.15 -24.73 -19.20
C ALA A 477 16.47 -23.94 -19.20
N PRO A 478 16.67 -23.03 -20.19
CA PRO A 478 17.90 -22.23 -20.27
C PRO A 478 18.17 -21.37 -19.02
N ASN A 479 17.10 -20.97 -18.33
CA ASN A 479 17.11 -20.18 -17.09
C ASN A 479 16.79 -21.00 -15.83
N ALA A 480 16.94 -22.33 -15.90
CA ALA A 480 16.76 -23.19 -14.75
C ALA A 480 17.81 -22.89 -13.66
N VAL A 481 17.38 -22.70 -12.45
CA VAL A 481 18.24 -22.44 -11.28
C VAL A 481 19.08 -23.68 -10.97
N LYS A 482 20.37 -23.50 -10.77
CA LYS A 482 21.30 -24.57 -10.39
C LYS A 482 21.64 -24.46 -8.90
N TYR A 483 21.28 -25.44 -8.14
CA TYR A 483 21.51 -25.49 -6.70
C TYR A 483 22.79 -26.21 -6.32
N PRO A 484 23.51 -25.79 -5.23
CA PRO A 484 23.30 -24.51 -4.57
C PRO A 484 23.81 -23.32 -5.40
N PHE A 485 23.26 -22.12 -5.18
CA PHE A 485 23.71 -20.89 -5.81
C PHE A 485 24.11 -19.85 -4.77
N ARG A 486 24.76 -18.77 -5.19
CA ARG A 486 25.14 -17.65 -4.33
C ARG A 486 24.08 -16.55 -4.37
N SER A 487 23.84 -15.91 -3.21
CA SER A 487 23.04 -14.68 -3.13
C SER A 487 23.58 -13.60 -4.06
N PHE A 488 22.76 -12.59 -4.35
CA PHE A 488 23.09 -11.51 -5.30
C PHE A 488 24.41 -10.77 -4.98
N ASP A 489 24.80 -10.73 -3.70
CA ASP A 489 26.05 -10.14 -3.19
C ASP A 489 27.21 -11.15 -3.04
N GLY A 490 26.95 -12.42 -3.27
CA GLY A 490 27.90 -13.52 -3.11
C GLY A 490 28.18 -13.97 -1.67
N GLY A 491 27.58 -13.34 -0.66
CA GLY A 491 27.86 -13.57 0.76
C GLY A 491 27.26 -14.85 1.33
N SER A 492 26.08 -15.24 0.84
CA SER A 492 25.39 -16.44 1.27
C SER A 492 25.34 -17.51 0.18
N VAL A 493 25.18 -18.76 0.59
CA VAL A 493 24.92 -19.91 -0.29
C VAL A 493 23.51 -20.41 -0.01
N ILE A 494 22.71 -20.51 -1.05
CA ILE A 494 21.28 -20.82 -1.02
C ILE A 494 21.06 -22.17 -1.69
N ASP A 495 20.47 -23.13 -0.96
CA ASP A 495 20.09 -24.43 -1.47
C ASP A 495 18.58 -24.59 -1.50
N ARG A 496 18.07 -25.69 -2.07
CA ARG A 496 16.66 -26.02 -2.13
C ARG A 496 16.02 -25.94 -0.73
N GLN A 497 14.85 -25.37 -0.66
CA GLN A 497 14.14 -25.21 0.60
C GLN A 497 13.52 -26.55 1.04
N VAL A 498 13.64 -26.85 2.35
CA VAL A 498 13.13 -28.10 2.93
C VAL A 498 12.21 -27.78 4.10
N THR A 499 10.99 -28.32 4.08
CA THR A 499 10.05 -28.31 5.21
C THR A 499 9.45 -29.71 5.34
N GLY A 500 9.58 -30.31 6.50
CA GLY A 500 9.10 -31.69 6.71
C GLY A 500 9.79 -32.67 5.79
N GLN A 501 8.99 -33.40 5.01
CA GLN A 501 9.46 -34.39 4.02
C GLN A 501 9.56 -33.80 2.60
N ARG A 502 9.12 -32.54 2.38
CA ARG A 502 9.12 -31.87 1.08
C ARG A 502 10.38 -31.06 0.88
N THR A 503 10.96 -31.18 -0.30
CA THR A 503 11.99 -30.29 -0.82
C THR A 503 11.42 -29.56 -2.02
N TRP A 504 11.44 -28.22 -2.00
CA TRP A 504 10.99 -27.38 -3.12
C TRP A 504 12.16 -26.98 -4.00
N ASP A 505 11.94 -27.09 -5.30
CA ASP A 505 12.84 -26.67 -6.37
C ASP A 505 12.06 -25.76 -7.32
N LEU A 506 12.47 -24.49 -7.47
CA LEU A 506 11.77 -23.52 -8.31
C LEU A 506 11.50 -24.06 -9.73
N ASN A 507 12.43 -24.87 -10.27
CA ASN A 507 12.31 -25.38 -11.63
C ASN A 507 11.15 -26.38 -11.79
N THR A 508 10.79 -27.12 -10.73
CA THR A 508 9.77 -28.16 -10.75
C THR A 508 8.49 -27.78 -10.01
N ASP A 509 8.57 -26.87 -9.05
CA ASP A 509 7.45 -26.49 -8.20
C ASP A 509 6.94 -25.06 -8.50
N GLY A 510 7.69 -24.26 -9.27
CA GLY A 510 7.42 -22.84 -9.41
C GLY A 510 7.63 -22.09 -8.08
N ALA A 511 7.15 -20.86 -7.99
CA ALA A 511 7.24 -20.05 -6.78
C ALA A 511 6.14 -20.44 -5.78
N ALA A 512 6.32 -21.57 -5.11
CA ALA A 512 5.31 -22.17 -4.25
C ALA A 512 5.05 -21.38 -2.95
N HIS A 513 6.05 -20.64 -2.45
CA HIS A 513 5.95 -19.86 -1.21
C HIS A 513 7.07 -18.81 -1.16
N ASN A 514 6.96 -17.86 -0.24
CA ASN A 514 7.88 -16.72 -0.08
C ASN A 514 9.37 -17.13 0.02
N GLY A 515 9.65 -18.30 0.57
CA GLY A 515 11.01 -18.84 0.65
C GLY A 515 11.68 -19.07 -0.70
N LEU A 516 10.94 -19.11 -1.83
CA LEU A 516 11.50 -19.27 -3.17
C LEU A 516 11.71 -17.94 -3.92
N VAL A 517 11.49 -16.80 -3.28
CA VAL A 517 11.80 -15.48 -3.83
C VAL A 517 13.30 -15.35 -4.18
N PRO A 518 14.26 -15.78 -3.35
CA PRO A 518 15.68 -15.74 -3.73
C PRO A 518 15.99 -16.57 -4.98
N ASP A 519 15.32 -17.69 -5.15
CA ASP A 519 15.45 -18.60 -6.29
C ASP A 519 14.91 -17.94 -7.56
N TRP A 520 13.78 -17.26 -7.47
CA TRP A 520 13.21 -16.48 -8.57
C TRP A 520 14.10 -15.30 -8.96
N ILE A 521 14.75 -14.62 -8.00
CA ILE A 521 15.73 -13.56 -8.30
C ILE A 521 16.94 -14.14 -9.05
N GLU A 522 17.41 -15.33 -8.68
CA GLU A 522 18.46 -16.02 -9.44
C GLU A 522 17.98 -16.38 -10.85
N GLN A 523 16.72 -16.82 -11.01
CA GLN A 523 16.12 -17.08 -12.32
C GLN A 523 16.06 -15.81 -13.18
N ILE A 524 15.72 -14.63 -12.59
CA ILE A 524 15.78 -13.33 -13.27
C ILE A 524 17.21 -13.04 -13.76
N ARG A 525 18.24 -13.30 -12.92
CA ARG A 525 19.63 -13.12 -13.29
C ARG A 525 20.02 -13.97 -14.51
N LEU A 526 19.58 -15.22 -14.52
CA LEU A 526 19.81 -16.15 -15.62
C LEU A 526 19.05 -15.72 -16.90
N THR A 527 17.81 -15.30 -16.76
CA THR A 527 16.96 -14.83 -17.87
C THR A 527 17.49 -13.55 -18.51
N SER A 528 17.97 -12.59 -17.71
CA SER A 528 18.53 -11.33 -18.21
C SER A 528 19.94 -11.46 -18.79
N GLY A 529 20.56 -12.64 -18.74
CA GLY A 529 21.90 -12.89 -19.22
C GLY A 529 23.01 -12.26 -18.36
N GLY A 530 22.72 -11.86 -17.12
CA GLY A 530 23.73 -11.29 -16.24
C GLY A 530 23.19 -10.63 -14.98
N GLN A 531 24.08 -9.95 -14.28
CA GLN A 531 23.85 -9.35 -12.96
C GLN A 531 23.13 -7.98 -13.03
N SER A 532 23.11 -7.28 -14.17
CA SER A 532 22.73 -5.87 -14.26
C SER A 532 21.28 -5.57 -13.79
N VAL A 533 20.32 -6.41 -14.16
CA VAL A 533 18.92 -6.24 -13.72
C VAL A 533 18.78 -6.50 -12.23
N VAL A 534 19.49 -7.50 -11.70
CA VAL A 534 19.49 -7.82 -10.27
C VAL A 534 20.20 -6.72 -9.47
N ASP A 535 21.28 -6.14 -10.00
CA ASP A 535 21.93 -4.99 -9.38
C ASP A 535 20.99 -3.79 -9.31
N GLU A 536 20.28 -3.45 -10.39
CA GLU A 536 19.27 -2.38 -10.39
C GLU A 536 18.16 -2.69 -9.39
N LEU A 537 17.61 -3.90 -9.39
CA LEU A 537 16.57 -4.36 -8.46
C LEU A 537 17.04 -4.25 -6.99
N SER A 538 18.34 -4.51 -6.73
CA SER A 538 18.92 -4.42 -5.39
C SER A 538 18.98 -2.98 -4.83
N HIS A 539 18.74 -1.96 -5.65
CA HIS A 539 18.57 -0.56 -5.21
C HIS A 539 17.10 -0.19 -4.97
N GLY A 540 16.18 -1.15 -5.14
CA GLY A 540 14.74 -0.93 -4.94
C GLY A 540 14.39 -0.50 -3.53
N ALA A 541 15.00 -1.10 -2.50
CA ALA A 541 14.77 -0.70 -1.11
C ALA A 541 15.12 0.78 -0.87
N GLU A 542 16.28 1.26 -1.35
CA GLU A 542 16.66 2.67 -1.22
C GLU A 542 15.68 3.58 -1.96
N SER A 543 15.22 3.17 -3.15
CA SER A 543 14.27 3.95 -3.94
C SER A 543 12.92 4.09 -3.24
N TYR A 544 12.39 2.99 -2.70
CA TYR A 544 11.16 3.00 -1.90
C TYR A 544 11.29 3.93 -0.68
N LEU A 545 12.38 3.78 0.07
CA LEU A 545 12.64 4.61 1.26
C LEU A 545 12.88 6.09 0.91
N THR A 546 13.39 6.38 -0.28
CA THR A 546 13.54 7.76 -0.76
C THR A 546 12.19 8.40 -1.07
N THR A 547 11.28 7.66 -1.73
CA THR A 547 9.90 8.10 -1.93
C THR A 547 9.23 8.35 -0.59
N TRP A 548 9.29 7.39 0.34
CA TRP A 548 8.69 7.52 1.67
C TRP A 548 9.28 8.70 2.47
N LYS A 549 10.61 8.87 2.49
CA LYS A 549 11.24 10.00 3.18
C LYS A 549 10.79 11.35 2.61
N ARG A 550 10.73 11.48 1.30
CA ARG A 550 10.19 12.69 0.66
C ARG A 550 8.73 12.94 1.02
N THR A 551 7.95 11.87 1.18
CA THR A 551 6.55 11.93 1.62
C THR A 551 6.43 12.43 3.06
N GLU A 552 7.29 11.95 3.96
CA GLU A 552 7.34 12.40 5.36
C GLU A 552 7.83 13.86 5.48
N ASP A 553 8.80 14.23 4.66
CA ASP A 553 9.36 15.59 4.65
C ASP A 553 8.50 16.61 3.88
N HIS A 554 7.47 16.11 3.17
CA HIS A 554 6.55 16.97 2.46
C HIS A 554 5.75 17.79 3.47
N GLU A 555 6.01 19.09 3.52
CA GLU A 555 5.10 20.01 4.17
C GLU A 555 3.92 20.20 3.22
N PRO A 556 2.69 19.75 3.55
CA PRO A 556 1.52 20.04 2.74
C PRO A 556 1.53 21.53 2.45
N GLY A 557 1.46 21.89 1.18
CA GLY A 557 1.54 23.30 0.78
C GLY A 557 0.50 24.06 1.59
N VAL A 558 0.95 24.93 2.50
CA VAL A 558 0.06 25.66 3.42
C VAL A 558 -0.93 26.40 2.55
N ASN A 559 -2.18 25.90 2.52
CA ASN A 559 -3.24 26.63 1.84
C ASN A 559 -3.46 27.96 2.57
N LEU A 560 -2.85 29.02 2.02
CA LEU A 560 -2.92 30.37 2.57
C LEU A 560 -4.35 30.91 2.62
N ALA A 561 -5.28 30.30 1.85
CA ALA A 561 -6.69 30.66 1.77
C ALA A 561 -7.55 29.94 2.82
N ALA A 562 -7.10 28.84 3.42
CA ALA A 562 -7.91 28.05 4.36
C ALA A 562 -8.47 28.88 5.52
N GLY A 563 -9.81 28.88 5.68
CA GLY A 563 -10.52 29.64 6.72
C GLY A 563 -10.40 31.16 6.61
N ARG A 564 -9.96 31.69 5.48
CA ARG A 564 -9.78 33.13 5.27
C ARG A 564 -11.07 33.80 4.80
N PRO A 565 -11.22 35.13 5.03
CA PRO A 565 -12.36 35.85 4.50
C PRO A 565 -12.41 35.79 2.98
N ALA A 566 -13.54 35.33 2.44
CA ALA A 566 -13.81 35.31 1.02
C ALA A 566 -15.01 36.21 0.68
N SER A 567 -14.98 36.84 -0.48
CA SER A 567 -16.05 37.66 -1.03
C SER A 567 -16.21 37.41 -2.53
N ALA A 568 -17.36 37.77 -3.08
CA ALA A 568 -17.62 37.58 -4.51
C ALA A 568 -18.41 38.76 -5.08
N SER A 569 -18.37 38.90 -6.42
CA SER A 569 -19.20 39.88 -7.16
C SER A 569 -20.68 39.67 -6.89
N THR A 570 -21.14 38.43 -6.91
CA THR A 570 -22.51 38.02 -6.61
C THR A 570 -22.53 36.67 -5.91
N THR A 571 -23.66 36.39 -5.27
CA THR A 571 -23.96 35.07 -4.69
C THR A 571 -25.37 34.67 -5.14
N GLN A 572 -25.51 33.46 -5.66
CA GLN A 572 -26.81 32.96 -6.11
C GLN A 572 -27.80 32.88 -4.98
N TRP A 573 -29.01 33.37 -5.20
CA TRP A 573 -30.03 33.48 -4.15
C TRP A 573 -31.40 32.91 -4.53
N TRP A 574 -31.54 31.95 -5.37
CA TRP A 574 -32.83 31.40 -5.75
C TRP A 574 -33.48 30.46 -4.71
N ASN A 575 -32.75 29.98 -3.74
CA ASN A 575 -33.25 29.10 -2.68
C ASN A 575 -32.76 29.55 -1.29
N PRO A 576 -33.66 30.05 -0.43
CA PRO A 576 -33.28 30.55 0.89
C PRO A 576 -32.87 29.46 1.89
N PHE A 577 -33.04 28.18 1.52
CA PHE A 577 -32.59 27.02 2.34
C PHE A 577 -31.22 26.49 1.95
N VAL A 578 -30.59 27.05 0.92
CA VAL A 578 -29.26 26.63 0.47
C VAL A 578 -28.29 27.80 0.59
N ASN A 579 -27.17 27.57 1.28
CA ASN A 579 -26.09 28.54 1.43
C ASN A 579 -25.11 28.40 0.29
N PHE A 580 -24.87 29.44 -0.48
CA PHE A 580 -23.86 29.51 -1.54
C PHE A 580 -22.80 30.61 -1.24
N SER A 581 -22.52 30.86 0.04
CA SER A 581 -21.58 31.89 0.46
C SER A 581 -20.18 31.69 -0.11
N PRO A 582 -19.46 32.77 -0.49
CA PRO A 582 -18.05 32.70 -0.88
C PRO A 582 -17.15 32.01 0.17
N ALA A 583 -17.48 32.14 1.46
CA ALA A 583 -16.71 31.52 2.55
C ALA A 583 -16.65 29.99 2.47
N LEU A 584 -17.61 29.36 1.79
CA LEU A 584 -17.64 27.92 1.59
C LEU A 584 -16.59 27.39 0.60
N THR A 585 -15.84 28.27 -0.08
CA THR A 585 -14.76 27.88 -0.97
C THR A 585 -13.39 27.75 -0.27
N VAL A 586 -13.35 28.04 1.03
CA VAL A 586 -12.11 28.02 1.83
C VAL A 586 -12.33 27.36 3.20
N ASP A 587 -13.44 26.63 3.38
CA ASP A 587 -13.82 25.98 4.64
C ASP A 587 -13.26 24.55 4.77
N GLY A 588 -12.67 23.99 3.69
CA GLY A 588 -12.11 22.65 3.65
C GLY A 588 -13.13 21.55 3.41
N ASP A 589 -14.42 21.91 3.24
CA ASP A 589 -15.53 20.96 2.99
C ASP A 589 -15.87 20.91 1.49
N THR A 590 -15.41 19.90 0.78
CA THR A 590 -15.72 19.69 -0.64
C THR A 590 -17.21 19.37 -0.91
N GLY A 591 -18.02 19.23 0.11
CA GLY A 591 -19.48 19.08 0.01
C GLY A 591 -20.23 20.41 -0.07
N THR A 592 -19.59 21.52 0.29
CA THR A 592 -20.13 22.88 0.21
C THR A 592 -19.58 23.64 -1.00
N ARG A 593 -20.20 24.75 -1.39
CA ARG A 593 -19.74 25.51 -2.56
C ARG A 593 -20.26 26.94 -2.59
N TRP A 594 -19.51 27.81 -3.28
CA TRP A 594 -20.04 29.07 -3.75
C TRP A 594 -20.70 28.90 -5.12
N ALA A 595 -21.73 29.71 -5.42
CA ALA A 595 -22.28 29.87 -6.75
C ALA A 595 -22.59 31.35 -7.01
N SER A 596 -22.23 31.84 -8.23
CA SER A 596 -22.53 33.18 -8.69
C SER A 596 -23.92 33.28 -9.32
N GLU A 597 -24.40 34.50 -9.58
CA GLU A 597 -25.47 34.74 -10.54
C GLU A 597 -25.04 34.36 -11.99
N TRP A 598 -26.02 34.20 -12.87
CA TRP A 598 -25.86 33.62 -14.21
C TRP A 598 -25.41 34.64 -15.25
N SER A 599 -24.23 35.24 -15.03
CA SER A 599 -23.58 36.16 -15.96
C SER A 599 -22.09 35.86 -16.08
N ASP A 600 -21.47 36.32 -17.18
CA ASP A 600 -20.08 35.96 -17.50
C ASP A 600 -19.05 36.69 -16.63
N ASP A 601 -19.24 37.98 -16.34
CA ASP A 601 -18.28 38.80 -15.59
C ASP A 601 -18.52 38.69 -14.10
N GLN A 602 -18.03 37.61 -13.47
CA GLN A 602 -18.13 37.35 -12.04
C GLN A 602 -16.76 37.02 -11.46
N TRP A 603 -16.58 37.31 -10.17
CA TRP A 603 -15.35 36.98 -9.48
C TRP A 603 -15.59 36.47 -8.05
N LEU A 604 -14.66 35.65 -7.60
CA LEU A 604 -14.49 35.24 -6.20
C LEU A 604 -13.10 35.71 -5.74
N GLN A 605 -13.01 36.27 -4.54
CA GLN A 605 -11.79 36.83 -3.98
C GLN A 605 -11.57 36.34 -2.55
N VAL A 606 -10.32 36.02 -2.22
CA VAL A 606 -9.88 35.63 -0.87
C VAL A 606 -8.90 36.68 -0.34
N ASP A 607 -9.08 37.13 0.91
CA ASP A 607 -8.12 37.97 1.66
C ASP A 607 -7.22 37.06 2.53
N LEU A 608 -5.96 36.93 2.18
CA LEU A 608 -4.97 36.12 2.89
C LEU A 608 -4.57 36.71 4.27
N GLY A 609 -5.15 37.87 4.65
CA GLY A 609 -4.94 38.54 5.93
C GLY A 609 -3.68 39.40 5.99
N SER A 610 -2.64 39.10 5.22
CA SER A 610 -1.42 39.87 5.08
C SER A 610 -0.78 39.58 3.72
N VAL A 611 0.18 40.42 3.31
CA VAL A 611 0.96 40.17 2.07
C VAL A 611 1.73 38.86 2.22
N ARG A 612 1.56 37.93 1.27
CA ARG A 612 2.20 36.63 1.18
C ARG A 612 2.82 36.44 -0.20
N ARG A 613 3.78 35.55 -0.31
CA ARG A 613 4.23 35.04 -1.62
C ARG A 613 3.18 34.05 -2.12
N VAL A 614 2.74 34.21 -3.36
CA VAL A 614 1.75 33.36 -4.04
C VAL A 614 2.32 32.96 -5.40
N GLY A 615 2.38 31.69 -5.70
CA GLY A 615 2.86 31.13 -6.97
C GLY A 615 1.93 30.08 -7.57
N ARG A 616 0.94 29.60 -6.80
CA ARG A 616 -0.02 28.60 -7.27
C ARG A 616 -1.39 28.85 -6.69
N VAL A 617 -2.42 28.68 -7.53
CA VAL A 617 -3.83 28.68 -7.15
C VAL A 617 -4.50 27.45 -7.73
N THR A 618 -5.14 26.67 -6.88
CA THR A 618 -5.89 25.48 -7.26
C THR A 618 -7.38 25.70 -7.06
N LEU A 619 -8.17 25.32 -8.05
CA LEU A 619 -9.62 25.52 -8.09
C LEU A 619 -10.31 24.17 -8.23
N ASP A 620 -11.28 23.94 -7.40
CA ASP A 620 -12.17 22.78 -7.50
C ASP A 620 -13.55 23.24 -7.99
N TRP A 621 -13.77 23.12 -9.32
CA TRP A 621 -15.00 23.54 -9.97
C TRP A 621 -16.14 22.53 -9.77
N GLU A 622 -17.32 23.04 -9.53
CA GLU A 622 -18.57 22.31 -9.74
C GLU A 622 -18.88 22.22 -11.25
N ARG A 623 -19.96 21.56 -11.64
CA ARG A 623 -20.37 21.44 -13.06
C ARG A 623 -20.58 22.77 -13.76
N ALA A 624 -20.89 23.84 -13.04
CA ALA A 624 -20.99 25.21 -13.54
C ALA A 624 -19.63 25.91 -13.46
N TYR A 625 -18.73 25.58 -14.37
CA TYR A 625 -17.33 26.06 -14.40
C TYR A 625 -17.10 27.19 -15.40
N ALA A 626 -15.92 27.80 -15.33
CA ALA A 626 -15.47 28.80 -16.28
C ALA A 626 -14.73 28.19 -17.44
N ARG A 627 -15.19 28.43 -18.67
CA ARG A 627 -14.43 28.12 -19.90
C ARG A 627 -13.24 29.08 -20.08
N ALA A 628 -13.45 30.37 -19.81
CA ALA A 628 -12.37 31.34 -19.77
C ALA A 628 -12.37 32.06 -18.43
N TYR A 629 -11.19 32.11 -17.81
CA TYR A 629 -10.99 32.82 -16.55
C TYR A 629 -9.53 33.21 -16.35
N ARG A 630 -9.27 34.07 -15.34
CA ARG A 630 -7.94 34.48 -14.97
C ARG A 630 -7.76 34.51 -13.45
N ILE A 631 -6.54 34.34 -13.03
CA ILE A 631 -6.11 34.55 -11.65
C ILE A 631 -5.48 35.95 -11.57
N GLU A 632 -5.98 36.73 -10.63
CA GLU A 632 -5.53 38.09 -10.37
C GLU A 632 -5.02 38.20 -8.94
N LEU A 633 -3.92 38.91 -8.77
CA LEU A 633 -3.30 39.24 -7.49
C LEU A 633 -3.38 40.73 -7.18
N SER A 634 -3.52 41.05 -5.88
CA SER A 634 -3.48 42.42 -5.39
C SER A 634 -2.87 42.48 -3.99
N GLU A 635 -2.12 43.54 -3.67
CA GLU A 635 -1.64 43.80 -2.32
C GLU A 635 -2.60 44.69 -1.51
N ASN A 636 -3.46 45.48 -2.17
CA ASN A 636 -4.34 46.48 -1.55
C ASN A 636 -5.84 46.23 -1.79
N GLY A 637 -6.22 45.21 -2.57
CA GLY A 637 -7.60 44.85 -2.89
C GLY A 637 -8.26 45.77 -3.94
N THR A 638 -7.56 46.75 -4.48
CA THR A 638 -8.07 47.75 -5.44
C THR A 638 -7.34 47.75 -6.78
N THR A 639 -6.04 47.54 -6.77
CA THR A 639 -5.21 47.41 -7.97
C THR A 639 -4.90 45.96 -8.22
N TRP A 640 -5.36 45.44 -9.36
CA TRP A 640 -5.25 44.05 -9.73
C TRP A 640 -4.31 43.84 -10.89
N ARG A 641 -3.55 42.77 -10.86
CA ARG A 641 -2.74 42.28 -11.97
C ARG A 641 -3.08 40.83 -12.27
N SER A 642 -3.34 40.50 -13.52
CA SER A 642 -3.50 39.13 -13.99
C SER A 642 -2.13 38.46 -14.01
N VAL A 643 -2.03 37.29 -13.39
CA VAL A 643 -0.80 36.48 -13.32
C VAL A 643 -0.89 35.20 -14.10
N TRP A 644 -2.11 34.77 -14.38
CA TRP A 644 -2.39 33.56 -15.15
C TRP A 644 -3.78 33.65 -15.79
N SER A 645 -3.99 33.01 -16.95
CA SER A 645 -5.30 32.94 -17.61
C SER A 645 -5.41 31.74 -18.53
N THR A 646 -6.65 31.27 -18.74
CA THR A 646 -7.02 30.26 -19.74
C THR A 646 -8.29 30.66 -20.47
N ASP A 647 -8.46 30.16 -21.71
CA ASP A 647 -9.71 30.19 -22.49
C ASP A 647 -10.23 28.78 -22.81
N ALA A 648 -9.59 27.76 -22.22
CA ALA A 648 -9.83 26.34 -22.44
C ALA A 648 -10.12 25.57 -21.13
N GLY A 649 -10.69 26.24 -20.11
CA GLY A 649 -11.13 25.57 -18.88
C GLY A 649 -12.11 24.45 -19.18
N ASP A 650 -11.95 23.30 -18.55
CA ASP A 650 -12.73 22.08 -18.73
C ASP A 650 -13.47 21.63 -17.46
N GLY A 651 -13.34 22.39 -16.35
CA GLY A 651 -13.97 22.14 -15.07
C GLY A 651 -13.21 21.10 -14.22
N GLY A 652 -13.81 20.70 -13.11
CA GLY A 652 -13.14 19.81 -12.17
C GLY A 652 -12.01 20.52 -11.42
N TYR A 653 -10.80 19.98 -11.44
CA TYR A 653 -9.69 20.47 -10.65
C TYR A 653 -8.63 21.18 -11.52
N ASP A 654 -8.65 22.51 -11.50
CA ASP A 654 -7.70 23.33 -12.25
C ASP A 654 -6.55 23.82 -11.37
N THR A 655 -5.33 23.84 -11.92
CA THR A 655 -4.16 24.41 -11.26
C THR A 655 -3.52 25.50 -12.11
N ALA A 656 -3.49 26.72 -11.57
CA ALA A 656 -2.80 27.86 -12.14
C ALA A 656 -1.44 28.03 -11.44
N THR A 657 -0.33 27.79 -12.14
CA THR A 657 1.03 27.98 -11.64
C THR A 657 1.69 29.14 -12.36
N PHE A 658 2.37 30.02 -11.63
CA PHE A 658 3.03 31.21 -12.14
C PHE A 658 4.22 31.62 -11.25
N ASP A 659 5.07 32.51 -11.74
CA ASP A 659 6.18 33.03 -10.93
C ASP A 659 5.67 33.64 -9.62
N SER A 660 6.23 33.19 -8.49
CA SER A 660 5.75 33.54 -7.16
C SER A 660 5.85 35.06 -6.92
N GLN A 661 4.73 35.71 -6.59
CA GLN A 661 4.58 37.17 -6.41
C GLN A 661 3.98 37.52 -5.06
N SER A 662 4.22 38.75 -4.59
CA SER A 662 3.60 39.27 -3.38
C SER A 662 2.13 39.62 -3.60
N ALA A 663 1.23 39.10 -2.74
CA ALA A 663 -0.18 39.44 -2.75
C ALA A 663 -0.79 39.27 -1.37
N ARG A 664 -1.77 40.09 -1.03
CA ARG A 664 -2.71 39.86 0.09
C ARG A 664 -4.04 39.33 -0.41
N TYR A 665 -4.45 39.70 -1.60
CA TYR A 665 -5.73 39.28 -2.18
C TYR A 665 -5.48 38.45 -3.43
N VAL A 666 -6.21 37.37 -3.54
CA VAL A 666 -6.24 36.48 -4.71
C VAL A 666 -7.66 36.45 -5.26
N ARG A 667 -7.81 36.67 -6.57
CA ARG A 667 -9.11 36.69 -7.23
C ARG A 667 -9.14 35.68 -8.38
N VAL A 668 -10.18 34.87 -8.39
CA VAL A 668 -10.59 34.05 -9.55
C VAL A 668 -11.62 34.89 -10.30
N HIS A 669 -11.31 35.30 -11.53
CA HIS A 669 -12.18 36.17 -12.32
C HIS A 669 -12.67 35.41 -13.57
N GLY A 670 -13.94 35.02 -13.57
CA GLY A 670 -14.60 34.37 -14.70
C GLY A 670 -14.87 35.36 -15.84
N VAL A 671 -14.45 34.98 -17.05
CA VAL A 671 -14.61 35.77 -18.27
C VAL A 671 -15.71 35.19 -19.14
N LYS A 672 -15.79 33.85 -19.22
CA LYS A 672 -16.80 33.14 -20.01
C LYS A 672 -17.21 31.86 -19.32
N ARG A 673 -18.51 31.70 -19.13
CA ARG A 673 -19.09 30.46 -18.59
C ARG A 673 -19.02 29.31 -19.60
N ALA A 674 -18.92 28.10 -19.10
CA ALA A 674 -19.02 26.88 -19.91
C ALA A 674 -20.46 26.39 -20.07
N THR A 675 -21.37 26.83 -19.19
CA THR A 675 -22.76 26.39 -19.13
C THR A 675 -23.71 27.60 -19.06
N ASP A 676 -25.01 27.37 -19.14
CA ASP A 676 -26.04 28.42 -18.93
C ASP A 676 -26.17 28.87 -17.47
N TRP A 677 -25.59 28.11 -16.50
CA TRP A 677 -25.50 28.47 -15.08
C TRP A 677 -24.42 29.52 -14.83
N GLY A 678 -24.31 30.04 -13.61
CA GLY A 678 -23.21 30.90 -13.18
C GLY A 678 -21.89 30.16 -13.06
N TYR A 679 -21.00 30.68 -12.21
CA TYR A 679 -19.79 29.96 -11.78
C TYR A 679 -20.02 29.31 -10.44
N SER A 680 -19.46 28.13 -10.22
CA SER A 680 -19.58 27.44 -8.95
C SER A 680 -18.27 26.72 -8.60
N LEU A 681 -17.73 27.02 -7.41
CA LEU A 681 -16.50 26.48 -6.86
C LEU A 681 -16.78 25.77 -5.53
N TYR A 682 -16.25 24.56 -5.39
CA TYR A 682 -16.22 23.85 -4.11
C TYR A 682 -15.09 24.40 -3.24
N GLU A 683 -13.85 24.45 -3.79
CA GLU A 683 -12.69 24.89 -3.04
C GLU A 683 -11.74 25.77 -3.85
N VAL A 684 -11.07 26.67 -3.15
CA VAL A 684 -9.94 27.47 -3.63
C VAL A 684 -8.77 27.30 -2.67
N ALA A 685 -7.64 26.77 -3.19
CA ALA A 685 -6.40 26.72 -2.45
C ALA A 685 -5.40 27.71 -3.03
N VAL A 686 -4.63 28.36 -2.16
CA VAL A 686 -3.58 29.33 -2.53
C VAL A 686 -2.28 28.91 -1.86
N ASN A 687 -1.22 28.70 -2.63
CA ASN A 687 0.07 28.23 -2.15
C ASN A 687 1.21 29.17 -2.55
N ARG A 688 2.36 29.01 -1.89
CA ARG A 688 3.54 29.85 -2.15
C ARG A 688 4.24 29.52 -3.47
N SER A 689 4.19 28.23 -3.85
CA SER A 689 4.79 27.68 -5.07
C SER A 689 3.94 26.56 -5.61
#